data_14f93330745e627ab3dd41452399a001
#
_entry.id   14f93330745e627ab3dd41452399a001
#
_cell.length_a   1.000
_cell.length_b   1.000
_cell.length_c   1.000
_cell.angle_alpha   90.00
_cell.angle_beta   90.00
_cell.angle_gamma   90.00
#
_symmetry.space_group_name_H-M   'P 1'
#
loop_
_entity.id
_entity.type
_entity.pdbx_description
1 polymer ?
#
loop_
_entity_poly.entity_id
_entity_poly.type
_entity_poly.pdbx_seq_one_letter_code
_entity_poly.pdbx_strand_id
1 'polypeptide(L)'
;MKKLKILLFLCIVACTLTVQAQKQFTLSSPDGKLQTTITVGDKLTYDIHCDGRQILASSPISMTLENGEVWGEKAKLSGTSGKKVDQMIPSPFYRASELRDHYNELTLRFKKDWNVEFRAYNDGIAYRFVSRAKKPFNVVDETVDYHFPSDMVASVPYVKAGKDGDYDSQYFNSFENTYTTDPLSKLNKKRLMFLPLVVDAGEGVKVCITESDLENYPGLYLSAIEGENRLTGRFAPYPKKMVQGGHNQLQMLVKEHEAYIAKVDKPRNFPWRMSIVTTSDKDLAASNLSYLLAAPSRLTDLSWIKPGKVAWGWWNAWNLDGVDFVTGVNNPTYKAYIDFASANGIEYVILDEGWAVNLQADLMQVVKEINLKELVDYAASKNVGIILWAGYYAFERDMENVCRHYADMGVKGFKVDFMDRDDQLMTAFNYRAAAMCAKYKLILDLHGTHKPAGLNRTYPNVLNFEGVNGLEQMKWSPASVDQVKYDVMIPFTRQVSGPMDYTQGAMRNASKGNYYPCNSEPMSQGTRCRQLALYVVFESPFNMLCDTPSNYMREPESTGFIADVPTVWDESIVLDGKMGEYIVTARRSGNVWYVGGITDWTARDIEVDCSFLGDKTYDATLFKDGANAHRIGRDYKCESIRIKNDSKLKIHLAPGGGFALKIK
;
A
#
# COMPACT_ATOMS: atom_id res chain seq x y z
N MET A 1 58.63 -31.75 69.62
CA MET A 1 57.72 -32.08 68.49
C MET A 1 56.45 -31.22 68.59
N LYS A 2 56.43 -30.10 67.90
CA LYS A 2 55.28 -29.15 67.89
C LYS A 2 54.44 -29.44 66.63
N LYS A 3 53.17 -29.78 66.87
CA LYS A 3 52.20 -29.97 65.73
C LYS A 3 51.64 -28.61 65.30
N LEU A 4 51.90 -28.27 64.01
CA LEU A 4 51.38 -27.09 63.38
C LEU A 4 49.94 -27.44 62.80
N LYS A 5 48.90 -26.77 63.28
CA LYS A 5 47.56 -26.86 62.71
C LYS A 5 47.40 -25.78 61.65
N ILE A 6 47.26 -26.21 60.37
CA ILE A 6 46.92 -25.31 59.26
C ILE A 6 45.38 -25.19 59.24
N LEU A 7 44.89 -23.97 59.43
CA LEU A 7 43.45 -23.62 59.27
C LEU A 7 43.21 -23.14 57.85
N LEU A 8 42.48 -23.96 57.06
CA LEU A 8 42.06 -23.64 55.71
C LEU A 8 40.79 -22.78 55.76
N PHE A 9 40.89 -21.49 55.41
CA PHE A 9 39.71 -20.61 55.27
C PHE A 9 39.18 -20.75 53.83
N LEU A 10 38.00 -21.41 53.67
CA LEU A 10 37.25 -21.46 52.42
C LEU A 10 36.41 -20.19 52.30
N CYS A 11 36.83 -19.22 51.51
CA CYS A 11 35.98 -18.10 51.09
C CYS A 11 34.99 -18.58 50.01
N ILE A 12 33.75 -18.86 50.41
CA ILE A 12 32.66 -19.04 49.47
C ILE A 12 32.22 -17.64 49.01
N VAL A 13 32.64 -17.23 47.81
CA VAL A 13 32.09 -16.06 47.15
C VAL A 13 30.73 -16.49 46.60
N ALA A 14 29.65 -16.19 47.30
CA ALA A 14 28.31 -16.31 46.80
C ALA A 14 28.06 -15.20 45.77
N CYS A 15 28.26 -15.50 44.47
CA CYS A 15 27.71 -14.69 43.42
C CYS A 15 26.18 -14.79 43.48
N THR A 16 25.53 -13.83 44.12
CA THR A 16 24.08 -13.64 43.99
C THR A 16 23.79 -13.12 42.57
N LEU A 17 23.52 -14.02 41.65
CA LEU A 17 22.84 -13.69 40.42
C LEU A 17 21.44 -13.19 40.80
N THR A 18 21.26 -11.89 40.86
CA THR A 18 19.91 -11.29 40.93
C THR A 18 19.23 -11.53 39.57
N VAL A 19 18.57 -12.66 39.45
CA VAL A 19 17.60 -12.89 38.36
C VAL A 19 16.51 -11.85 38.56
N GLN A 20 16.47 -10.83 37.71
CA GLN A 20 15.37 -9.86 37.74
C GLN A 20 14.10 -10.64 37.39
N ALA A 21 13.12 -10.67 38.27
CA ALA A 21 11.88 -11.40 38.07
C ALA A 21 11.20 -10.91 36.79
N GLN A 22 10.99 -11.83 35.84
CA GLN A 22 10.32 -11.59 34.57
C GLN A 22 8.85 -11.21 34.84
N LYS A 23 8.39 -10.11 34.28
CA LYS A 23 7.00 -9.65 34.37
C LYS A 23 6.27 -9.91 33.08
N GLN A 24 5.09 -10.50 33.14
CA GLN A 24 4.23 -10.79 32.01
C GLN A 24 2.94 -9.98 32.08
N PHE A 25 2.48 -9.54 30.92
CA PHE A 25 1.24 -8.81 30.73
C PHE A 25 0.50 -9.40 29.54
N THR A 26 -0.78 -9.67 29.70
CA THR A 26 -1.63 -10.20 28.65
C THR A 26 -2.56 -9.10 28.15
N LEU A 27 -2.66 -8.98 26.82
CA LEU A 27 -3.61 -8.11 26.15
C LEU A 27 -4.41 -8.94 25.14
N SER A 28 -5.74 -8.89 25.23
CA SER A 28 -6.65 -9.60 24.32
C SER A 28 -7.39 -8.62 23.43
N SER A 29 -7.77 -9.08 22.22
CA SER A 29 -8.73 -8.40 21.36
C SER A 29 -10.08 -8.21 22.06
N PRO A 30 -10.93 -7.27 21.59
CA PRO A 30 -12.27 -7.09 22.17
C PRO A 30 -13.15 -8.35 22.14
N ASP A 31 -13.04 -9.19 21.12
CA ASP A 31 -13.75 -10.47 21.00
C ASP A 31 -13.07 -11.64 21.72
N GLY A 32 -11.84 -11.42 22.23
CA GLY A 32 -11.07 -12.40 22.99
C GLY A 32 -10.34 -13.46 22.15
N LYS A 33 -10.44 -13.45 20.83
CA LYS A 33 -9.84 -14.48 19.96
C LYS A 33 -8.33 -14.29 19.79
N LEU A 34 -7.87 -13.04 19.66
CA LEU A 34 -6.46 -12.72 19.59
C LEU A 34 -5.94 -12.35 20.99
N GLN A 35 -4.80 -12.89 21.34
CA GLN A 35 -4.13 -12.61 22.59
C GLN A 35 -2.63 -12.43 22.35
N THR A 36 -2.03 -11.45 23.04
CA THR A 36 -0.58 -11.25 23.05
C THR A 36 -0.09 -11.24 24.50
N THR A 37 0.99 -11.96 24.76
CA THR A 37 1.70 -11.92 26.05
C THR A 37 2.96 -11.10 25.88
N ILE A 38 3.05 -9.99 26.61
CA ILE A 38 4.21 -9.12 26.60
C ILE A 38 5.06 -9.45 27.83
N THR A 39 6.31 -9.80 27.60
CA THR A 39 7.25 -10.21 28.64
C THR A 39 8.34 -9.17 28.82
N VAL A 40 8.46 -8.61 30.02
CA VAL A 40 9.51 -7.67 30.42
C VAL A 40 10.52 -8.38 31.30
N GLY A 41 11.71 -8.63 30.77
CA GLY A 41 12.82 -9.32 31.44
C GLY A 41 14.16 -8.78 30.96
N ASP A 42 15.12 -9.66 30.67
CA ASP A 42 16.39 -9.29 30.03
C ASP A 42 16.17 -8.69 28.65
N LYS A 43 15.16 -9.19 27.95
CA LYS A 43 14.62 -8.61 26.71
C LYS A 43 13.12 -8.32 26.87
N LEU A 44 12.65 -7.32 26.17
CA LEU A 44 11.24 -7.09 25.94
C LEU A 44 10.82 -7.95 24.73
N THR A 45 9.88 -8.88 24.96
CA THR A 45 9.39 -9.78 23.92
C THR A 45 7.86 -9.80 23.92
N TYR A 46 7.28 -10.23 22.81
CA TYR A 46 5.85 -10.50 22.70
C TYR A 46 5.61 -11.78 21.89
N ASP A 47 4.45 -12.38 22.11
CA ASP A 47 3.94 -13.48 21.28
C ASP A 47 2.54 -13.15 20.77
N ILE A 48 1.98 -13.97 19.89
CA ILE A 48 0.59 -13.85 19.44
C ILE A 48 -0.04 -15.24 19.41
N HIS A 49 -1.24 -15.33 20.01
CA HIS A 49 -2.12 -16.49 19.96
C HIS A 49 -3.45 -16.11 19.29
N CYS A 50 -3.97 -17.02 18.46
CA CYS A 50 -5.29 -16.94 17.84
C CYS A 50 -6.10 -18.17 18.26
N ASP A 51 -7.24 -17.98 18.93
CA ASP A 51 -8.07 -19.06 19.47
C ASP A 51 -7.26 -20.09 20.30
N GLY A 52 -6.30 -19.61 21.10
CA GLY A 52 -5.41 -20.40 21.97
C GLY A 52 -4.21 -21.02 21.24
N ARG A 53 -4.14 -21.01 19.91
CA ARG A 53 -3.00 -21.50 19.13
C ARG A 53 -1.93 -20.42 18.98
N GLN A 54 -0.68 -20.77 19.26
CA GLN A 54 0.45 -19.88 19.05
C GLN A 54 0.72 -19.67 17.56
N ILE A 55 0.62 -18.41 17.12
CA ILE A 55 0.84 -17.97 15.73
C ILE A 55 2.21 -17.32 15.58
N LEU A 56 2.61 -16.53 16.57
CA LEU A 56 3.93 -15.94 16.67
C LEU A 56 4.54 -16.33 18.02
N ALA A 57 5.73 -16.91 18.01
CA ALA A 57 6.48 -17.25 19.21
C ALA A 57 7.12 -16.01 19.81
N SER A 58 7.70 -16.15 21.01
CA SER A 58 8.35 -15.02 21.71
C SER A 58 9.36 -14.30 20.81
N SER A 59 9.01 -13.09 20.41
CA SER A 59 9.72 -12.25 19.45
C SER A 59 10.26 -11.01 20.15
N PRO A 60 11.59 -10.75 20.11
CA PRO A 60 12.18 -9.60 20.78
C PRO A 60 11.93 -8.31 20.01
N ILE A 61 11.76 -7.22 20.76
CA ILE A 61 11.69 -5.86 20.26
C ILE A 61 12.62 -4.96 21.05
N SER A 62 13.38 -4.11 20.37
CA SER A 62 14.26 -3.13 21.03
C SER A 62 14.60 -1.96 20.09
N MET A 63 15.12 -0.88 20.67
CA MET A 63 15.62 0.27 19.95
C MET A 63 16.97 0.67 20.52
N THR A 64 18.00 0.63 19.73
CA THR A 64 19.39 0.97 20.10
C THR A 64 19.67 2.44 19.79
N LEU A 65 20.11 3.18 20.78
CA LEU A 65 20.43 4.59 20.68
C LEU A 65 21.97 4.78 20.54
N GLU A 66 22.37 5.88 19.92
CA GLU A 66 23.80 6.20 19.68
C GLU A 66 24.62 6.32 20.98
N ASN A 67 23.99 6.69 22.10
CA ASN A 67 24.66 6.76 23.41
C ASN A 67 24.87 5.37 24.08
N GLY A 68 24.55 4.27 23.37
CA GLY A 68 24.66 2.89 23.86
C GLY A 68 23.48 2.42 24.72
N GLU A 69 22.45 3.24 24.92
CA GLU A 69 21.23 2.81 25.58
C GLU A 69 20.40 1.93 24.63
N VAL A 70 19.85 0.83 25.14
CA VAL A 70 18.94 -0.05 24.39
C VAL A 70 17.59 -0.10 25.10
N TRP A 71 16.57 0.50 24.46
CA TRP A 71 15.19 0.37 24.92
C TRP A 71 14.71 -1.05 24.61
N GLY A 72 14.17 -1.74 25.60
CA GLY A 72 13.75 -3.13 25.46
C GLY A 72 14.74 -4.15 26.02
N GLU A 73 15.96 -3.74 26.42
CA GLU A 73 16.91 -4.62 27.13
C GLU A 73 17.07 -4.20 28.61
N LYS A 74 16.97 -5.18 29.51
CA LYS A 74 17.07 -4.97 30.97
C LYS A 74 16.22 -3.78 31.45
N ALA A 75 15.08 -3.58 30.79
CA ALA A 75 14.24 -2.41 30.93
C ALA A 75 13.55 -2.37 32.30
N LYS A 76 13.60 -1.21 32.98
CA LYS A 76 12.99 -1.02 34.30
C LYS A 76 11.61 -0.41 34.12
N LEU A 77 10.57 -1.25 34.27
CA LEU A 77 9.18 -0.81 34.21
C LEU A 77 8.89 0.15 35.38
N SER A 78 8.27 1.30 35.07
CA SER A 78 7.84 2.31 36.02
C SER A 78 6.32 2.32 36.25
N GLY A 79 5.54 1.75 35.35
CA GLY A 79 4.09 1.64 35.47
C GLY A 79 3.42 1.12 34.20
N THR A 80 2.14 0.83 34.32
CA THR A 80 1.30 0.40 33.17
C THR A 80 -0.02 1.17 33.19
N SER A 81 -0.68 1.24 32.04
CA SER A 81 -2.08 1.67 31.92
C SER A 81 -2.72 0.98 30.74
N GLY A 82 -4.02 0.70 30.85
CA GLY A 82 -4.83 0.17 29.78
C GLY A 82 -5.99 1.08 29.45
N LYS A 83 -6.51 0.97 28.25
CA LYS A 83 -7.79 1.56 27.84
C LYS A 83 -8.50 0.66 26.85
N LYS A 84 -9.81 0.85 26.73
CA LYS A 84 -10.66 0.24 25.70
C LYS A 84 -11.27 1.35 24.87
N VAL A 85 -11.30 1.17 23.58
CA VAL A 85 -11.88 2.12 22.63
C VAL A 85 -12.87 1.38 21.77
N ASP A 86 -14.03 2.00 21.54
CA ASP A 86 -15.05 1.56 20.60
C ASP A 86 -15.77 2.81 20.09
N GLN A 87 -15.44 3.23 18.87
CA GLN A 87 -15.95 4.45 18.26
C GLN A 87 -16.03 4.32 16.75
N MET A 88 -16.92 5.07 16.12
CA MET A 88 -16.90 5.27 14.68
C MET A 88 -16.01 6.47 14.34
N ILE A 89 -15.18 6.34 13.33
CA ILE A 89 -14.33 7.43 12.80
C ILE A 89 -14.63 7.64 11.33
N PRO A 90 -14.66 8.91 10.87
CA PRO A 90 -14.82 9.19 9.45
C PRO A 90 -13.60 8.71 8.65
N SER A 91 -13.86 8.17 7.47
CA SER A 91 -12.83 7.72 6.53
C SER A 91 -13.11 8.26 5.13
N PRO A 92 -13.01 9.59 4.94
CA PRO A 92 -13.29 10.20 3.65
C PRO A 92 -12.31 9.69 2.58
N PHE A 93 -12.80 9.57 1.35
CA PHE A 93 -12.00 9.15 0.19
C PHE A 93 -11.35 7.76 0.36
N TYR A 94 -12.06 6.85 1.03
CA TYR A 94 -11.60 5.49 1.31
C TYR A 94 -12.66 4.46 0.87
N ARG A 95 -12.50 3.21 1.30
CA ARG A 95 -13.37 2.08 0.97
C ARG A 95 -14.71 2.05 1.73
N ALA A 96 -14.87 2.93 2.70
CA ALA A 96 -16.10 3.15 3.45
C ALA A 96 -16.11 4.58 3.98
N SER A 97 -17.29 5.17 4.19
CA SER A 97 -17.45 6.54 4.72
C SER A 97 -17.07 6.66 6.20
N GLU A 98 -17.23 5.57 6.94
CA GLU A 98 -16.89 5.45 8.37
C GLU A 98 -16.30 4.09 8.68
N LEU A 99 -15.42 4.02 9.67
CA LEU A 99 -14.80 2.80 10.16
C LEU A 99 -14.96 2.69 11.68
N ARG A 100 -15.22 1.48 12.16
CA ARG A 100 -15.24 1.20 13.61
C ARG A 100 -13.81 1.02 14.10
N ASP A 101 -13.38 1.92 15.00
CA ASP A 101 -12.09 1.85 15.69
C ASP A 101 -12.30 1.19 17.07
N HIS A 102 -12.13 -0.15 17.10
CA HIS A 102 -12.46 -0.98 18.27
C HIS A 102 -11.27 -1.83 18.70
N TYR A 103 -10.66 -1.44 19.83
CA TYR A 103 -9.45 -2.10 20.35
C TYR A 103 -9.30 -2.01 21.86
N ASN A 104 -8.48 -2.90 22.41
CA ASN A 104 -7.89 -2.78 23.75
C ASN A 104 -6.43 -2.31 23.61
N GLU A 105 -5.98 -1.44 24.52
CA GLU A 105 -4.61 -0.92 24.53
C GLU A 105 -3.95 -1.14 25.89
N LEU A 106 -2.68 -1.52 25.86
CA LEU A 106 -1.78 -1.57 27.00
C LEU A 106 -0.57 -0.68 26.76
N THR A 107 -0.32 0.26 27.65
CA THR A 107 0.91 1.06 27.66
C THR A 107 1.82 0.60 28.78
N LEU A 108 3.04 0.22 28.43
CA LEU A 108 4.14 -0.07 29.35
C LEU A 108 5.04 1.15 29.44
N ARG A 109 5.15 1.75 30.64
CA ARG A 109 6.03 2.90 30.88
C ARG A 109 7.33 2.44 31.50
N PHE A 110 8.43 2.93 30.99
CA PHE A 110 9.76 2.59 31.46
C PHE A 110 10.45 3.82 32.07
N LYS A 111 11.46 3.59 32.89
CA LYS A 111 12.37 4.67 33.31
C LYS A 111 13.12 5.19 32.10
N LYS A 112 13.64 6.43 32.17
CA LYS A 112 14.38 7.13 31.08
C LYS A 112 13.51 7.57 29.89
N ASP A 113 12.28 7.99 30.17
CA ASP A 113 11.40 8.75 29.28
C ASP A 113 11.00 8.03 27.97
N TRP A 114 10.76 6.73 28.00
CA TRP A 114 10.18 6.00 26.90
C TRP A 114 9.06 5.03 27.33
N ASN A 115 8.19 4.69 26.40
CA ASN A 115 7.10 3.74 26.59
C ASN A 115 7.04 2.79 25.40
N VAL A 116 6.30 1.68 25.57
CA VAL A 116 5.78 0.88 24.47
C VAL A 116 4.27 0.79 24.59
N GLU A 117 3.58 1.01 23.50
CA GLU A 117 2.14 0.86 23.39
C GLU A 117 1.82 -0.37 22.56
N PHE A 118 0.92 -1.23 23.07
CA PHE A 118 0.34 -2.36 22.34
C PHE A 118 -1.13 -2.13 22.14
N ARG A 119 -1.64 -2.43 20.95
CA ARG A 119 -3.07 -2.48 20.66
C ARG A 119 -3.47 -3.85 20.13
N ALA A 120 -4.59 -4.37 20.61
CA ALA A 120 -5.23 -5.58 20.13
C ALA A 120 -6.58 -5.24 19.54
N TYR A 121 -6.71 -5.43 18.24
CA TYR A 121 -7.94 -5.39 17.45
C TYR A 121 -8.45 -6.81 17.22
N ASN A 122 -9.69 -6.97 16.74
CA ASN A 122 -10.21 -8.30 16.42
C ASN A 122 -9.51 -8.97 15.23
N ASP A 123 -8.82 -8.17 14.42
CA ASP A 123 -8.10 -8.61 13.23
C ASP A 123 -6.58 -8.33 13.30
N GLY A 124 -6.00 -8.02 14.48
CA GLY A 124 -4.56 -7.86 14.58
C GLY A 124 -4.02 -7.29 15.89
N ILE A 125 -2.71 -7.45 16.02
CA ILE A 125 -1.91 -6.91 17.13
C ILE A 125 -0.90 -5.92 16.56
N ALA A 126 -0.76 -4.78 17.20
CA ALA A 126 0.22 -3.77 16.84
C ALA A 126 0.97 -3.24 18.07
N TYR A 127 2.25 -2.86 17.88
CA TYR A 127 3.01 -2.16 18.90
C TYR A 127 3.77 -0.98 18.29
N ARG A 128 4.11 -0.01 19.15
CA ARG A 128 5.06 1.05 18.83
C ARG A 128 5.85 1.49 20.04
N PHE A 129 7.05 1.99 19.79
CA PHE A 129 7.80 2.77 20.78
C PHE A 129 7.26 4.20 20.84
N VAL A 130 7.42 4.84 21.99
CA VAL A 130 7.07 6.24 22.23
C VAL A 130 8.19 6.90 22.98
N SER A 131 8.81 7.92 22.41
CA SER A 131 9.80 8.75 23.09
C SER A 131 9.12 9.92 23.81
N ARG A 132 9.53 10.14 25.03
CA ARG A 132 9.21 11.35 25.82
C ARG A 132 10.47 12.16 26.12
N ALA A 133 11.60 11.74 25.58
CA ALA A 133 12.89 12.41 25.74
C ALA A 133 12.83 13.85 25.21
N LYS A 134 13.28 14.79 26.04
CA LYS A 134 13.31 16.23 25.67
C LYS A 134 14.57 16.62 24.91
N LYS A 135 15.63 15.82 25.01
CA LYS A 135 16.89 16.04 24.30
C LYS A 135 16.90 15.24 23.00
N PRO A 136 17.49 15.78 21.94
CA PRO A 136 17.71 15.02 20.70
C PRO A 136 18.57 13.76 20.92
N PHE A 137 18.33 12.75 20.11
CA PHE A 137 19.11 11.52 20.06
C PHE A 137 19.03 10.88 18.68
N ASN A 138 19.99 9.99 18.37
CA ASN A 138 19.95 9.19 17.14
C ASN A 138 19.60 7.75 17.47
N VAL A 139 18.77 7.14 16.63
CA VAL A 139 18.45 5.71 16.66
C VAL A 139 19.43 5.01 15.72
N VAL A 140 20.23 4.11 16.29
CA VAL A 140 21.21 3.34 15.52
C VAL A 140 20.55 2.17 14.82
N ASP A 141 19.64 1.47 15.53
CA ASP A 141 18.95 0.30 15.01
C ASP A 141 17.64 0.04 15.78
N GLU A 142 16.71 -0.66 15.15
CA GLU A 142 15.48 -1.17 15.76
C GLU A 142 15.40 -2.67 15.54
N THR A 143 15.32 -3.47 16.62
CA THR A 143 15.05 -4.90 16.54
C THR A 143 13.55 -5.11 16.35
N VAL A 144 13.17 -5.68 15.23
CA VAL A 144 11.82 -6.09 14.88
C VAL A 144 11.88 -7.51 14.38
N ASP A 145 11.67 -8.47 15.28
CA ASP A 145 11.74 -9.89 14.94
C ASP A 145 10.34 -10.53 14.95
N TYR A 146 10.15 -11.47 14.05
CA TYR A 146 8.97 -12.32 13.97
C TYR A 146 9.42 -13.77 13.97
N HIS A 147 9.26 -14.46 15.11
CA HIS A 147 9.61 -15.87 15.30
C HIS A 147 8.37 -16.71 15.07
N PHE A 148 8.39 -17.59 14.10
CA PHE A 148 7.29 -18.50 13.82
C PHE A 148 7.54 -19.86 14.46
N PRO A 149 6.51 -20.54 15.02
CA PRO A 149 6.67 -21.80 15.74
C PRO A 149 7.02 -22.98 14.84
N SER A 150 6.88 -22.83 13.51
CA SER A 150 7.19 -23.86 12.52
C SER A 150 7.60 -23.26 11.18
N ASP A 151 8.03 -24.09 10.24
CA ASP A 151 8.35 -23.69 8.87
C ASP A 151 7.09 -23.43 8.04
N MET A 152 6.51 -22.26 8.23
CA MET A 152 5.29 -21.79 7.57
C MET A 152 5.57 -21.28 6.16
N VAL A 153 4.54 -21.26 5.30
CA VAL A 153 4.64 -20.72 3.95
C VAL A 153 4.44 -19.21 3.98
N ALA A 154 5.34 -18.45 3.34
CA ALA A 154 5.26 -17.00 3.25
C ALA A 154 5.16 -16.54 1.80
N SER A 155 4.30 -15.54 1.55
CA SER A 155 4.20 -14.81 0.29
C SER A 155 4.86 -13.46 0.47
N VAL A 156 5.98 -13.23 -0.21
CA VAL A 156 6.88 -12.11 0.01
C VAL A 156 7.24 -11.38 -1.29
N PRO A 157 7.29 -10.04 -1.28
CA PRO A 157 7.79 -9.25 -2.40
C PRO A 157 9.27 -8.91 -2.18
N TYR A 158 10.16 -9.50 -2.99
CA TYR A 158 11.58 -9.16 -2.91
C TYR A 158 11.89 -7.84 -3.61
N VAL A 159 12.87 -7.11 -3.08
CA VAL A 159 13.47 -5.98 -3.79
C VAL A 159 14.13 -6.48 -5.08
N LYS A 160 13.79 -5.88 -6.23
CA LYS A 160 14.40 -6.24 -7.54
C LYS A 160 15.81 -5.67 -7.69
N ALA A 161 16.01 -4.43 -7.28
CA ALA A 161 17.26 -3.69 -7.44
C ALA A 161 18.36 -4.19 -6.50
N GLY A 162 19.60 -3.76 -6.74
CA GLY A 162 20.74 -4.07 -5.89
C GLY A 162 21.30 -5.48 -6.07
N LYS A 163 22.33 -5.80 -5.30
CA LYS A 163 23.06 -7.08 -5.36
C LYS A 163 22.66 -7.99 -4.22
N ASP A 164 22.67 -9.30 -4.48
CA ASP A 164 22.47 -10.32 -3.46
C ASP A 164 23.50 -10.20 -2.34
N GLY A 165 23.03 -10.12 -1.09
CA GLY A 165 23.86 -10.01 0.11
C GLY A 165 24.39 -8.61 0.42
N ASP A 166 24.17 -7.65 -0.46
CA ASP A 166 24.50 -6.23 -0.26
C ASP A 166 23.18 -5.46 -0.03
N TYR A 167 22.73 -5.39 1.22
CA TYR A 167 21.48 -4.72 1.57
C TYR A 167 21.51 -3.22 1.30
N ASP A 168 22.67 -2.56 1.41
CA ASP A 168 22.78 -1.12 1.15
C ASP A 168 22.39 -0.80 -0.30
N SER A 169 22.79 -1.64 -1.24
CA SER A 169 22.40 -1.48 -2.65
C SER A 169 20.92 -1.78 -2.92
N GLN A 170 20.22 -2.45 -2.01
CA GLN A 170 18.82 -2.85 -2.16
C GLN A 170 17.83 -1.81 -1.59
N TYR A 171 18.30 -0.84 -0.80
CA TYR A 171 17.42 0.23 -0.30
C TYR A 171 17.03 1.28 -1.34
N PHE A 172 17.58 1.19 -2.55
CA PHE A 172 17.15 1.98 -3.69
C PHE A 172 16.26 1.12 -4.59
N ASN A 173 14.93 1.27 -4.48
CA ASN A 173 13.97 0.48 -5.24
C ASN A 173 12.59 1.16 -5.30
N SER A 174 11.81 0.86 -6.34
CA SER A 174 10.49 1.43 -6.61
C SER A 174 9.33 0.71 -5.91
N PHE A 175 9.59 -0.35 -5.12
CA PHE A 175 8.56 -1.17 -4.44
C PHE A 175 7.58 -1.88 -5.40
N GLU A 176 8.00 -2.14 -6.61
CA GLU A 176 7.22 -2.76 -7.68
C GLU A 176 7.76 -4.15 -7.99
N ASN A 177 7.20 -5.17 -7.38
CA ASN A 177 7.52 -6.56 -7.69
C ASN A 177 6.33 -7.48 -7.42
N THR A 178 6.33 -8.61 -8.12
CA THR A 178 5.40 -9.72 -7.85
C THR A 178 5.79 -10.46 -6.58
N TYR A 179 4.84 -11.23 -6.02
CA TYR A 179 5.06 -12.02 -4.82
C TYR A 179 5.64 -13.40 -5.16
N THR A 180 6.62 -13.82 -4.37
CA THR A 180 7.13 -15.21 -4.32
C THR A 180 6.53 -15.90 -3.12
N THR A 181 6.10 -17.17 -3.27
CA THR A 181 5.48 -17.95 -2.20
C THR A 181 6.31 -19.20 -1.94
N ASP A 182 6.95 -19.27 -0.77
CA ASP A 182 7.84 -20.34 -0.35
C ASP A 182 7.77 -20.60 1.16
N PRO A 183 8.15 -21.79 1.67
CA PRO A 183 8.42 -21.97 3.10
C PRO A 183 9.48 -20.99 3.62
N LEU A 184 9.35 -20.56 4.88
CA LEU A 184 10.30 -19.63 5.54
C LEU A 184 11.76 -20.11 5.40
N SER A 185 11.99 -21.43 5.55
CA SER A 185 13.31 -22.05 5.40
C SER A 185 13.91 -21.89 4.01
N LYS A 186 13.09 -21.70 2.97
CA LYS A 186 13.51 -21.58 1.56
C LYS A 186 13.56 -20.15 1.04
N LEU A 187 13.14 -19.16 1.82
CA LEU A 187 13.21 -17.77 1.42
C LEU A 187 14.65 -17.33 1.11
N ASN A 188 14.80 -16.41 0.17
CA ASN A 188 16.12 -15.89 -0.19
C ASN A 188 16.69 -15.00 0.94
N LYS A 189 17.74 -15.46 1.62
CA LYS A 189 18.40 -14.78 2.74
C LYS A 189 19.30 -13.61 2.32
N LYS A 190 19.52 -13.43 1.01
CA LYS A 190 20.36 -12.37 0.45
C LYS A 190 19.56 -11.20 -0.10
N ARG A 191 18.22 -11.29 -0.05
CA ARG A 191 17.31 -10.27 -0.54
C ARG A 191 16.46 -9.68 0.57
N LEU A 192 16.29 -8.37 0.52
CA LEU A 192 15.30 -7.67 1.32
C LEU A 192 13.91 -7.95 0.77
N MET A 193 12.96 -8.05 1.68
CA MET A 193 11.53 -8.12 1.41
C MET A 193 10.89 -6.83 1.88
N PHE A 194 10.20 -6.13 1.00
CA PHE A 194 9.40 -4.96 1.40
C PHE A 194 8.00 -5.38 1.86
N LEU A 195 7.26 -4.47 2.44
CA LEU A 195 5.95 -4.76 3.04
C LEU A 195 4.79 -4.26 2.14
N PRO A 196 3.57 -4.88 2.29
CA PRO A 196 3.20 -5.99 3.18
C PRO A 196 3.66 -7.36 2.68
N LEU A 197 3.81 -8.30 3.61
CA LEU A 197 3.98 -9.73 3.30
C LEU A 197 3.02 -10.58 4.14
N VAL A 198 2.72 -11.79 3.69
CA VAL A 198 1.75 -12.67 4.37
C VAL A 198 2.38 -14.03 4.65
N VAL A 199 2.25 -14.50 5.90
CA VAL A 199 2.62 -15.86 6.33
C VAL A 199 1.35 -16.66 6.57
N ASP A 200 1.26 -17.83 5.94
CA ASP A 200 0.18 -18.79 6.13
C ASP A 200 0.51 -19.67 7.35
N ALA A 201 -0.20 -19.42 8.44
CA ALA A 201 -0.03 -20.17 9.68
C ALA A 201 -0.80 -21.50 9.69
N GLY A 202 -1.43 -21.89 8.57
CA GLY A 202 -2.24 -23.10 8.44
C GLY A 202 -3.64 -22.96 9.04
N GLU A 203 -4.51 -23.91 8.74
CA GLU A 203 -5.91 -23.94 9.23
C GLU A 203 -6.72 -22.68 8.91
N GLY A 204 -6.42 -22.02 7.78
CA GLY A 204 -7.06 -20.78 7.36
C GLY A 204 -6.52 -19.52 8.01
N VAL A 205 -5.61 -19.61 8.98
CA VAL A 205 -5.04 -18.44 9.65
C VAL A 205 -3.93 -17.82 8.80
N LYS A 206 -4.06 -16.51 8.55
CA LYS A 206 -3.05 -15.69 7.85
C LYS A 206 -2.49 -14.63 8.80
N VAL A 207 -1.20 -14.36 8.66
CA VAL A 207 -0.50 -13.27 9.36
C VAL A 207 0.05 -12.32 8.31
N CYS A 208 -0.57 -11.15 8.14
CA CYS A 208 -0.02 -10.10 7.29
C CYS A 208 0.82 -9.14 8.13
N ILE A 209 2.11 -9.05 7.79
CA ILE A 209 3.04 -8.15 8.46
C ILE A 209 3.13 -6.87 7.65
N THR A 210 2.90 -5.74 8.31
CA THR A 210 3.07 -4.40 7.73
C THR A 210 3.29 -3.36 8.83
N GLU A 211 3.22 -2.08 8.48
CA GLU A 211 3.41 -0.95 9.39
C GLU A 211 2.45 0.18 9.08
N SER A 212 2.26 1.10 10.02
CA SER A 212 1.44 2.29 9.85
C SER A 212 2.01 3.48 10.61
N ASP A 213 1.53 4.70 10.29
CA ASP A 213 2.00 5.96 10.88
C ASP A 213 3.49 6.22 10.61
N LEU A 214 3.93 5.93 9.39
CA LEU A 214 5.32 6.02 8.96
C LEU A 214 5.69 7.48 8.62
N GLU A 215 5.85 8.31 9.63
CA GLU A 215 6.25 9.71 9.50
C GLU A 215 7.66 9.93 10.01
N ASN A 216 8.55 10.46 9.16
CA ASN A 216 9.90 10.88 9.56
C ASN A 216 10.69 9.77 10.31
N TYR A 217 10.61 8.55 9.78
CA TYR A 217 11.33 7.37 10.25
C TYR A 217 11.46 6.37 9.09
N PRO A 218 12.55 5.61 8.96
CA PRO A 218 12.72 4.72 7.82
C PRO A 218 11.67 3.60 7.80
N GLY A 219 11.30 3.18 6.59
CA GLY A 219 10.41 2.05 6.34
C GLY A 219 11.02 0.72 6.76
N LEU A 220 10.15 -0.21 7.18
CA LEU A 220 10.56 -1.55 7.58
C LEU A 220 10.68 -2.47 6.37
N TYR A 221 11.86 -3.06 6.18
CA TYR A 221 12.08 -4.25 5.38
C TYR A 221 12.27 -5.46 6.29
N LEU A 222 12.09 -6.64 5.73
CA LEU A 222 12.40 -7.89 6.42
C LEU A 222 13.44 -8.70 5.64
N SER A 223 14.22 -9.50 6.36
CA SER A 223 15.11 -10.52 5.79
C SER A 223 14.91 -11.85 6.52
N ALA A 224 15.02 -12.96 5.79
CA ALA A 224 15.00 -14.31 6.39
C ALA A 224 16.38 -14.65 6.97
N ILE A 225 16.39 -15.47 8.02
CA ILE A 225 17.59 -15.91 8.72
C ILE A 225 17.85 -17.39 8.39
N GLU A 226 19.13 -17.71 8.11
CA GLU A 226 19.51 -19.10 7.78
C GLU A 226 19.27 -20.05 8.95
N GLY A 227 18.62 -21.17 8.69
CA GLY A 227 18.33 -22.20 9.68
C GLY A 227 17.26 -21.86 10.72
N GLU A 228 16.56 -20.74 10.57
CA GLU A 228 15.54 -20.27 11.51
C GLU A 228 14.20 -20.00 10.83
N ASN A 229 13.09 -20.23 11.54
CA ASN A 229 11.75 -19.82 11.13
C ASN A 229 11.50 -18.38 11.59
N ARG A 230 12.38 -17.46 11.20
CA ARG A 230 12.39 -16.07 11.67
C ARG A 230 12.58 -15.09 10.52
N LEU A 231 11.79 -14.00 10.59
CA LEU A 231 12.00 -12.80 9.80
C LEU A 231 12.51 -11.69 10.72
N THR A 232 13.53 -10.95 10.28
CA THR A 232 14.12 -9.85 11.07
C THR A 232 14.07 -8.53 10.31
N GLY A 233 13.81 -7.46 11.06
CA GLY A 233 13.73 -6.10 10.55
C GLY A 233 15.04 -5.60 9.97
N ARG A 234 14.94 -4.80 8.91
CA ARG A 234 16.05 -4.07 8.28
C ARG A 234 15.57 -2.67 7.95
N PHE A 235 16.44 -1.69 8.08
CA PHE A 235 16.13 -0.29 7.86
C PHE A 235 17.20 0.37 7.03
N ALA A 236 16.81 1.24 6.09
CA ALA A 236 17.74 2.06 5.36
C ALA A 236 18.47 3.02 6.32
N PRO A 237 19.82 3.06 6.29
CA PRO A 237 20.56 4.01 7.09
C PRO A 237 20.28 5.46 6.65
N TYR A 238 20.42 6.41 7.58
CA TYR A 238 20.22 7.82 7.31
C TYR A 238 21.19 8.33 6.24
N PRO A 239 20.72 9.02 5.18
CA PRO A 239 21.60 9.57 4.14
C PRO A 239 22.52 10.65 4.68
N LYS A 240 23.86 10.48 4.46
CA LYS A 240 24.89 11.47 4.81
C LYS A 240 25.24 12.36 3.63
N LYS A 241 25.40 11.76 2.46
CA LYS A 241 25.73 12.46 1.22
C LYS A 241 24.84 11.96 0.08
N MET A 242 24.18 12.88 -0.58
CA MET A 242 23.35 12.61 -1.74
C MET A 242 23.83 13.40 -2.95
N VAL A 243 23.65 12.85 -4.14
CA VAL A 243 23.95 13.51 -5.42
C VAL A 243 22.77 13.37 -6.36
N GLN A 244 22.52 14.40 -7.14
CA GLN A 244 21.53 14.35 -8.21
C GLN A 244 21.92 13.30 -9.24
N GLY A 245 20.96 12.55 -9.76
CA GLY A 245 21.18 11.49 -10.74
C GLY A 245 19.92 10.68 -11.02
N GLY A 246 20.11 9.40 -11.36
CA GLY A 246 19.02 8.48 -11.66
C GLY A 246 18.29 8.79 -12.96
N HIS A 247 17.02 8.37 -13.03
CA HIS A 247 16.18 8.58 -14.21
C HIS A 247 16.07 10.09 -14.52
N ASN A 248 16.49 10.48 -15.70
CA ASN A 248 16.45 11.86 -16.19
C ASN A 248 16.93 12.94 -15.21
N GLN A 249 17.86 12.62 -14.30
CA GLN A 249 18.36 13.51 -13.24
C GLN A 249 17.29 13.92 -12.20
N LEU A 250 16.25 13.13 -12.03
CA LEU A 250 15.08 13.44 -11.20
C LEU A 250 15.15 12.83 -9.79
N GLN A 251 16.26 12.16 -9.46
CA GLN A 251 16.46 11.47 -8.18
C GLN A 251 17.65 12.03 -7.41
N MET A 252 17.67 11.77 -6.10
CA MET A 252 18.80 12.03 -5.22
C MET A 252 19.38 10.71 -4.74
N LEU A 253 20.49 10.29 -5.34
CA LEU A 253 21.17 9.03 -5.07
C LEU A 253 22.03 9.16 -3.80
N VAL A 254 21.82 8.28 -2.84
CA VAL A 254 22.65 8.23 -1.62
C VAL A 254 24.01 7.64 -1.97
N LYS A 255 25.08 8.34 -1.60
CA LYS A 255 26.48 7.93 -1.82
C LYS A 255 27.20 7.56 -0.53
N GLU A 256 26.79 8.12 0.59
CA GLU A 256 27.31 7.83 1.90
C GLU A 256 26.17 7.81 2.92
N HIS A 257 26.26 6.93 3.89
CA HIS A 257 25.31 6.78 4.97
C HIS A 257 25.91 7.18 6.31
N GLU A 258 25.10 7.58 7.27
CA GLU A 258 25.44 7.71 8.66
C GLU A 258 25.41 6.34 9.35
N ALA A 259 25.98 6.25 10.55
CA ALA A 259 25.98 5.02 11.36
C ALA A 259 24.69 4.86 12.19
N TYR A 260 23.61 5.51 11.81
CA TYR A 260 22.30 5.45 12.45
C TYR A 260 21.18 5.50 11.39
N ILE A 261 19.99 5.06 11.76
CA ILE A 261 18.83 4.99 10.86
C ILE A 261 17.94 6.22 10.97
N ALA A 262 17.91 6.89 12.13
CA ALA A 262 17.02 8.04 12.33
C ALA A 262 17.57 9.06 13.35
N LYS A 263 17.26 10.34 13.11
CA LYS A 263 17.42 11.47 14.04
C LYS A 263 16.07 11.77 14.71
N VAL A 264 16.11 11.98 16.02
CA VAL A 264 14.93 12.31 16.82
C VAL A 264 15.17 13.61 17.58
N ASP A 265 14.53 14.68 17.16
CA ASP A 265 14.77 16.03 17.71
C ASP A 265 13.83 16.41 18.87
N LYS A 266 12.71 15.72 19.01
CA LYS A 266 11.64 16.01 19.99
C LYS A 266 10.89 14.74 20.39
N PRO A 267 10.13 14.77 21.50
CA PRO A 267 9.23 13.66 21.85
C PRO A 267 8.35 13.26 20.68
N ARG A 268 8.21 11.96 20.44
CA ARG A 268 7.43 11.42 19.32
C ARG A 268 6.90 10.03 19.55
N ASN A 269 5.89 9.67 18.79
CA ASN A 269 5.51 8.28 18.52
C ASN A 269 6.35 7.76 17.35
N PHE A 270 6.79 6.50 17.42
CA PHE A 270 7.38 5.78 16.29
C PHE A 270 6.29 5.05 15.50
N PRO A 271 6.59 4.57 14.29
CA PRO A 271 5.61 3.82 13.51
C PRO A 271 5.07 2.59 14.24
N TRP A 272 3.83 2.23 13.97
CA TRP A 272 3.24 0.99 14.41
C TRP A 272 3.82 -0.17 13.61
N ARG A 273 4.33 -1.19 14.32
CA ARG A 273 4.65 -2.51 13.77
C ARG A 273 3.44 -3.39 14.01
N MET A 274 2.89 -3.96 12.94
CA MET A 274 1.60 -4.63 13.05
C MET A 274 1.60 -6.00 12.38
N SER A 275 0.89 -6.93 13.02
CA SER A 275 0.54 -8.24 12.52
C SER A 275 -0.98 -8.31 12.42
N ILE A 276 -1.52 -8.26 11.19
CA ILE A 276 -2.92 -8.53 10.94
C ILE A 276 -3.08 -10.05 10.97
N VAL A 277 -3.97 -10.55 11.82
CA VAL A 277 -4.19 -12.00 12.01
C VAL A 277 -5.66 -12.28 11.78
N THR A 278 -5.97 -13.06 10.76
CA THR A 278 -7.34 -13.42 10.40
C THR A 278 -7.48 -14.92 10.19
N THR A 279 -8.69 -15.44 10.38
CA THR A 279 -9.01 -16.87 10.21
C THR A 279 -9.65 -17.16 8.85
N SER A 280 -9.77 -16.15 8.00
CA SER A 280 -10.20 -16.30 6.61
C SER A 280 -9.51 -15.29 5.71
N ASP A 281 -9.29 -15.65 4.45
CA ASP A 281 -8.65 -14.77 3.47
C ASP A 281 -9.50 -13.52 3.19
N LYS A 282 -10.84 -13.66 3.13
CA LYS A 282 -11.74 -12.50 2.91
C LYS A 282 -11.64 -11.46 4.02
N ASP A 283 -11.46 -11.88 5.28
CA ASP A 283 -11.32 -10.95 6.40
C ASP A 283 -9.97 -10.21 6.32
N LEU A 284 -8.92 -10.87 5.81
CA LEU A 284 -7.64 -10.23 5.53
C LEU A 284 -7.78 -9.10 4.49
N ALA A 285 -8.44 -9.37 3.37
CA ALA A 285 -8.69 -8.37 2.33
C ALA A 285 -9.60 -7.22 2.82
N ALA A 286 -10.47 -7.48 3.80
CA ALA A 286 -11.37 -6.50 4.40
C ALA A 286 -10.72 -5.66 5.52
N SER A 287 -9.51 -6.01 6.01
CA SER A 287 -8.87 -5.32 7.14
C SER A 287 -8.62 -3.84 6.84
N ASN A 288 -8.91 -3.01 7.83
CA ASN A 288 -8.67 -1.56 7.80
C ASN A 288 -7.59 -1.12 8.80
N LEU A 289 -6.86 -2.07 9.37
CA LEU A 289 -5.98 -1.82 10.51
C LEU A 289 -4.87 -0.81 10.19
N SER A 290 -4.32 -0.82 8.95
CA SER A 290 -3.33 0.15 8.51
C SER A 290 -3.85 1.59 8.56
N TYR A 291 -5.11 1.81 8.19
CA TYR A 291 -5.77 3.12 8.28
C TYR A 291 -6.09 3.49 9.74
N LEU A 292 -6.63 2.56 10.52
CA LEU A 292 -7.06 2.79 11.90
C LEU A 292 -5.91 3.16 12.84
N LEU A 293 -4.72 2.63 12.60
CA LEU A 293 -3.51 2.91 13.40
C LEU A 293 -2.82 4.23 13.04
N ALA A 294 -3.09 4.80 11.87
CA ALA A 294 -2.50 6.06 11.43
C ALA A 294 -3.02 7.25 12.27
N ALA A 295 -2.22 8.32 12.30
CA ALA A 295 -2.61 9.56 12.94
C ALA A 295 -3.88 10.17 12.30
N PRO A 296 -4.75 10.81 13.07
CA PRO A 296 -5.93 11.50 12.55
C PRO A 296 -5.58 12.57 11.52
N SER A 297 -6.56 12.93 10.69
CA SER A 297 -6.43 14.01 9.69
C SER A 297 -5.93 15.32 10.32
N ARG A 298 -4.96 15.94 9.65
CA ARG A 298 -4.46 17.29 9.97
C ARG A 298 -5.20 18.37 9.20
N LEU A 299 -6.08 17.97 8.26
CA LEU A 299 -6.89 18.89 7.47
C LEU A 299 -8.28 19.02 8.07
N THR A 300 -8.77 20.23 8.21
CA THR A 300 -10.10 20.54 8.72
C THR A 300 -11.12 20.79 7.61
N ASP A 301 -10.67 21.30 6.46
CA ASP A 301 -11.49 21.49 5.26
C ASP A 301 -11.07 20.48 4.19
N LEU A 302 -11.98 19.55 3.88
CA LEU A 302 -11.81 18.54 2.84
C LEU A 302 -12.66 18.81 1.59
N SER A 303 -13.46 19.87 1.58
CA SER A 303 -14.46 20.16 0.52
C SER A 303 -13.86 20.38 -0.87
N TRP A 304 -12.60 20.80 -0.93
CA TRP A 304 -11.85 21.04 -2.17
C TRP A 304 -11.23 19.78 -2.76
N ILE A 305 -11.09 18.69 -1.98
CA ILE A 305 -10.54 17.43 -2.44
C ILE A 305 -11.61 16.71 -3.26
N LYS A 306 -11.29 16.41 -4.50
CA LYS A 306 -12.21 15.72 -5.43
C LYS A 306 -11.54 14.44 -5.92
N PRO A 307 -11.89 13.28 -5.39
CA PRO A 307 -11.53 12.00 -6.00
C PRO A 307 -12.08 11.88 -7.42
N GLY A 308 -11.47 11.06 -8.25
CA GLY A 308 -11.95 10.88 -9.61
C GLY A 308 -11.05 10.03 -10.49
N LYS A 309 -11.46 9.90 -11.73
CA LYS A 309 -10.74 9.17 -12.78
C LYS A 309 -9.90 10.13 -13.59
N VAL A 310 -8.79 9.61 -14.14
CA VAL A 310 -7.79 10.39 -14.86
C VAL A 310 -7.56 9.77 -16.22
N ALA A 311 -7.76 10.50 -17.30
CA ALA A 311 -7.31 10.06 -18.62
C ALA A 311 -5.79 10.24 -18.71
N TRP A 312 -5.09 9.15 -19.02
CA TRP A 312 -3.64 9.03 -18.94
C TRP A 312 -3.03 8.50 -20.23
N GLY A 313 -2.04 9.22 -20.80
CA GLY A 313 -1.49 8.92 -22.11
C GLY A 313 -0.17 8.15 -22.11
N TRP A 314 0.55 8.08 -21.01
CA TRP A 314 1.92 7.55 -20.96
C TRP A 314 1.97 6.04 -21.30
N TRP A 315 1.07 5.24 -20.73
CA TRP A 315 1.07 3.79 -20.95
C TRP A 315 0.89 3.41 -22.42
N ASN A 316 0.01 4.13 -23.11
CA ASN A 316 -0.33 3.90 -24.51
C ASN A 316 0.52 4.77 -25.47
N ALA A 317 1.63 5.39 -25.01
CA ALA A 317 2.52 6.27 -25.76
C ALA A 317 1.80 7.45 -26.45
N TRP A 318 0.76 8.00 -25.81
CA TRP A 318 -0.11 9.09 -26.33
C TRP A 318 -0.71 8.78 -27.71
N ASN A 319 -0.89 7.52 -28.05
CA ASN A 319 -1.43 7.12 -29.34
C ASN A 319 -2.91 7.47 -29.46
N LEU A 320 -3.24 8.15 -30.54
CA LEU A 320 -4.61 8.36 -31.00
C LEU A 320 -4.64 8.01 -32.48
N ASP A 321 -5.74 7.47 -32.97
CA ASP A 321 -5.99 7.28 -34.38
C ASP A 321 -7.28 8.02 -34.81
N GLY A 322 -7.42 8.24 -36.11
CA GLY A 322 -8.53 9.03 -36.66
C GLY A 322 -8.44 10.52 -36.40
N VAL A 323 -7.24 11.06 -36.13
CA VAL A 323 -6.96 12.49 -35.90
C VAL A 323 -6.09 13.08 -37.00
N ASP A 324 -6.21 14.39 -37.25
CA ASP A 324 -5.51 15.09 -38.34
C ASP A 324 -4.21 15.78 -37.88
N PHE A 325 -3.60 15.28 -36.80
CA PHE A 325 -2.35 15.80 -36.22
C PHE A 325 -1.43 14.68 -35.75
N VAL A 326 -0.14 14.98 -35.58
CA VAL A 326 0.83 14.04 -35.01
C VAL A 326 0.63 13.99 -33.51
N THR A 327 0.39 12.79 -33.01
CA THR A 327 0.15 12.56 -31.55
C THR A 327 1.46 12.52 -30.77
N GLY A 328 1.38 12.80 -29.47
CA GLY A 328 2.52 12.84 -28.55
C GLY A 328 2.32 13.87 -27.46
N VAL A 329 3.41 14.29 -26.81
CA VAL A 329 3.37 15.33 -25.79
C VAL A 329 3.22 16.70 -26.46
N ASN A 330 1.98 17.09 -26.79
CA ASN A 330 1.65 18.36 -27.45
C ASN A 330 0.20 18.77 -27.16
N ASN A 331 -0.11 20.05 -27.37
CA ASN A 331 -1.44 20.59 -27.08
C ASN A 331 -2.59 19.91 -27.85
N PRO A 332 -2.48 19.59 -29.16
CA PRO A 332 -3.56 18.91 -29.86
C PRO A 332 -3.92 17.56 -29.26
N THR A 333 -2.92 16.76 -28.86
CA THR A 333 -3.13 15.47 -28.21
C THR A 333 -3.85 15.64 -26.87
N TYR A 334 -3.37 16.52 -26.00
CA TYR A 334 -4.01 16.72 -24.70
C TYR A 334 -5.41 17.34 -24.81
N LYS A 335 -5.69 18.17 -25.82
CA LYS A 335 -7.07 18.62 -26.10
C LYS A 335 -7.99 17.47 -26.46
N ALA A 336 -7.53 16.50 -27.24
CA ALA A 336 -8.30 15.31 -27.57
C ALA A 336 -8.57 14.45 -26.31
N TYR A 337 -7.59 14.31 -25.40
CA TYR A 337 -7.80 13.66 -24.10
C TYR A 337 -8.80 14.43 -23.22
N ILE A 338 -8.75 15.74 -23.20
CA ILE A 338 -9.68 16.59 -22.44
C ILE A 338 -11.10 16.45 -23.02
N ASP A 339 -11.27 16.43 -24.34
CA ASP A 339 -12.57 16.25 -24.99
C ASP A 339 -13.16 14.87 -24.68
N PHE A 340 -12.33 13.82 -24.71
CA PHE A 340 -12.73 12.47 -24.30
C PHE A 340 -13.16 12.44 -22.83
N ALA A 341 -12.35 13.01 -21.94
CA ALA A 341 -12.64 13.07 -20.51
C ALA A 341 -13.97 13.78 -20.24
N SER A 342 -14.18 14.94 -20.85
CA SER A 342 -15.41 15.72 -20.73
C SER A 342 -16.64 14.96 -21.24
N ALA A 343 -16.52 14.30 -22.41
CA ALA A 343 -17.63 13.57 -23.03
C ALA A 343 -18.06 12.33 -22.22
N ASN A 344 -17.17 11.76 -21.40
CA ASN A 344 -17.40 10.56 -20.62
C ASN A 344 -17.48 10.82 -19.10
N GLY A 345 -17.48 12.09 -18.67
CA GLY A 345 -17.54 12.41 -17.24
C GLY A 345 -16.31 11.97 -16.44
N ILE A 346 -15.15 11.88 -17.09
CA ILE A 346 -13.85 11.66 -16.44
C ILE A 346 -13.36 12.99 -15.87
N GLU A 347 -12.96 13.00 -14.63
CA GLU A 347 -12.72 14.21 -13.86
C GLU A 347 -11.42 14.92 -14.26
N TYR A 348 -10.40 14.15 -14.69
CA TYR A 348 -9.05 14.69 -14.88
C TYR A 348 -8.38 14.19 -16.16
N VAL A 349 -7.40 14.99 -16.61
CA VAL A 349 -6.37 14.58 -17.55
C VAL A 349 -5.01 14.86 -16.90
N ILE A 350 -4.08 13.92 -17.00
CA ILE A 350 -2.71 14.12 -16.53
C ILE A 350 -1.76 14.41 -17.69
N LEU A 351 -0.95 15.46 -17.55
CA LEU A 351 0.26 15.63 -18.31
C LEU A 351 1.37 14.84 -17.59
N ASP A 352 1.64 13.64 -18.10
CA ASP A 352 2.69 12.74 -17.57
C ASP A 352 4.09 13.19 -18.02
N GLU A 353 5.15 12.44 -17.70
CA GLU A 353 6.53 12.80 -18.00
C GLU A 353 6.72 13.30 -19.42
N GLY A 354 7.40 14.44 -19.59
CA GLY A 354 7.72 15.04 -20.89
C GLY A 354 7.12 16.44 -21.12
N TRP A 355 6.21 16.92 -20.29
CA TRP A 355 5.68 18.29 -20.38
C TRP A 355 6.66 19.35 -19.89
N ALA A 356 7.56 19.01 -18.96
CA ALA A 356 8.66 19.84 -18.48
C ALA A 356 9.96 19.47 -19.18
N VAL A 357 10.90 20.41 -19.29
CA VAL A 357 12.19 20.20 -19.99
C VAL A 357 13.00 19.12 -19.27
N ASN A 358 13.36 18.08 -20.01
CA ASN A 358 14.07 16.92 -19.48
C ASN A 358 15.51 17.26 -19.01
N LEU A 359 16.06 16.49 -18.09
CA LEU A 359 17.41 16.60 -17.52
C LEU A 359 17.71 17.88 -16.71
N GLN A 360 16.77 18.81 -16.60
CA GLN A 360 16.92 20.08 -15.86
C GLN A 360 16.47 19.96 -14.40
N ALA A 361 15.58 19.00 -14.10
CA ALA A 361 14.88 18.91 -12.82
C ALA A 361 14.30 20.27 -12.39
N ASP A 362 13.64 20.95 -13.31
CA ASP A 362 13.06 22.29 -13.11
C ASP A 362 11.65 22.32 -13.72
N LEU A 363 10.65 22.25 -12.85
CA LEU A 363 9.24 22.22 -13.26
C LEU A 363 8.73 23.59 -13.77
N MET A 364 9.51 24.66 -13.65
CA MET A 364 9.16 25.96 -14.22
C MET A 364 9.49 26.06 -15.72
N GLN A 365 10.23 25.08 -16.27
CA GLN A 365 10.61 25.05 -17.68
C GLN A 365 9.71 24.10 -18.46
N VAL A 366 8.65 24.64 -19.05
CA VAL A 366 7.72 23.88 -19.90
C VAL A 366 8.32 23.70 -21.30
N VAL A 367 8.16 22.52 -21.93
CA VAL A 367 8.61 22.29 -23.32
C VAL A 367 7.81 23.16 -24.29
N LYS A 368 8.42 23.52 -25.43
CA LYS A 368 7.83 24.43 -26.43
C LYS A 368 6.55 23.89 -27.08
N GLU A 369 6.37 22.57 -27.11
CA GLU A 369 5.22 21.88 -27.68
C GLU A 369 3.96 21.99 -26.78
N ILE A 370 4.12 22.48 -25.53
CA ILE A 370 3.05 22.61 -24.55
C ILE A 370 2.83 24.09 -24.19
N ASN A 371 1.65 24.58 -24.47
CA ASN A 371 1.11 25.79 -23.86
C ASN A 371 0.22 25.39 -22.69
N LEU A 372 0.82 25.28 -21.49
CA LEU A 372 0.14 24.71 -20.32
C LEU A 372 -1.07 25.58 -19.88
N LYS A 373 -0.92 26.92 -19.92
CA LYS A 373 -2.03 27.80 -19.55
C LYS A 373 -3.24 27.60 -20.47
N GLU A 374 -3.02 27.46 -21.76
CA GLU A 374 -4.08 27.17 -22.72
C GLU A 374 -4.78 25.85 -22.43
N LEU A 375 -4.02 24.79 -22.08
CA LEU A 375 -4.59 23.48 -21.73
C LEU A 375 -5.41 23.54 -20.44
N VAL A 376 -4.92 24.25 -19.41
CA VAL A 376 -5.64 24.42 -18.14
C VAL A 376 -6.95 25.17 -18.37
N ASP A 377 -6.94 26.26 -19.15
CA ASP A 377 -8.16 27.03 -19.46
C ASP A 377 -9.14 26.21 -20.31
N TYR A 378 -8.63 25.47 -21.28
CA TYR A 378 -9.44 24.60 -22.12
C TYR A 378 -10.11 23.50 -21.31
N ALA A 379 -9.35 22.82 -20.43
CA ALA A 379 -9.87 21.79 -19.54
C ALA A 379 -10.92 22.34 -18.58
N ALA A 380 -10.67 23.51 -17.98
CA ALA A 380 -11.62 24.19 -17.10
C ALA A 380 -12.94 24.53 -17.81
N SER A 381 -12.89 24.96 -19.09
CA SER A 381 -14.08 25.22 -19.90
C SER A 381 -14.92 23.97 -20.18
N LYS A 382 -14.33 22.78 -20.02
CA LYS A 382 -14.92 21.45 -20.23
C LYS A 382 -15.25 20.72 -18.92
N ASN A 383 -15.08 21.37 -17.76
CA ASN A 383 -15.21 20.78 -16.41
C ASN A 383 -14.22 19.64 -16.15
N VAL A 384 -13.04 19.67 -16.76
CA VAL A 384 -11.95 18.71 -16.56
C VAL A 384 -10.80 19.39 -15.81
N GLY A 385 -10.23 18.71 -14.83
CA GLY A 385 -9.05 19.17 -14.09
C GLY A 385 -7.75 18.71 -14.76
N ILE A 386 -6.69 19.53 -14.66
CA ILE A 386 -5.34 19.13 -15.10
C ILE A 386 -4.52 18.71 -13.89
N ILE A 387 -3.85 17.57 -14.03
CA ILE A 387 -2.84 17.05 -13.11
C ILE A 387 -1.49 17.09 -13.81
N LEU A 388 -0.43 17.39 -13.07
CA LEU A 388 0.93 17.41 -13.62
C LEU A 388 1.78 16.31 -12.98
N TRP A 389 2.54 15.62 -13.80
CA TRP A 389 3.59 14.73 -13.34
C TRP A 389 4.82 15.52 -12.92
N ALA A 390 5.52 15.06 -11.89
CA ALA A 390 6.75 15.67 -11.40
C ALA A 390 7.72 14.60 -10.90
N GLY A 391 8.98 14.64 -11.31
CA GLY A 391 10.01 13.83 -10.69
C GLY A 391 10.33 14.36 -9.28
N TYR A 392 10.65 13.45 -8.36
CA TYR A 392 10.91 13.75 -6.94
C TYR A 392 11.80 14.97 -6.74
N TYR A 393 12.99 14.97 -7.34
CA TYR A 393 13.96 16.03 -7.08
C TYR A 393 13.54 17.37 -7.69
N ALA A 394 12.88 17.35 -8.85
CA ALA A 394 12.34 18.56 -9.48
C ALA A 394 11.25 19.21 -8.61
N PHE A 395 10.44 18.39 -7.92
CA PHE A 395 9.41 18.86 -7.00
C PHE A 395 10.00 19.34 -5.67
N GLU A 396 10.91 18.58 -5.07
CA GLU A 396 11.52 18.86 -3.76
C GLU A 396 12.30 20.16 -3.74
N ARG A 397 13.10 20.44 -4.78
CA ARG A 397 14.03 21.59 -4.80
C ARG A 397 13.35 22.96 -4.77
N ASP A 398 12.10 23.06 -5.21
CA ASP A 398 11.34 24.33 -5.24
C ASP A 398 9.85 24.10 -4.94
N MET A 399 9.56 23.20 -4.02
CA MET A 399 8.23 22.66 -3.73
C MET A 399 7.17 23.76 -3.52
N GLU A 400 7.46 24.77 -2.70
CA GLU A 400 6.48 25.81 -2.39
C GLU A 400 6.15 26.70 -3.59
N ASN A 401 7.16 27.12 -4.35
CA ASN A 401 6.95 27.92 -5.54
C ASN A 401 6.21 27.16 -6.64
N VAL A 402 6.57 25.88 -6.85
CA VAL A 402 5.90 24.99 -7.79
C VAL A 402 4.42 24.83 -7.42
N CYS A 403 4.12 24.47 -6.17
CA CYS A 403 2.74 24.32 -5.72
C CYS A 403 1.93 25.61 -5.88
N ARG A 404 2.48 26.74 -5.46
CA ARG A 404 1.81 28.05 -5.58
C ARG A 404 1.56 28.41 -7.04
N HIS A 405 2.59 28.35 -7.89
CA HIS A 405 2.52 28.75 -9.29
C HIS A 405 1.45 27.97 -10.06
N TYR A 406 1.45 26.64 -9.90
CA TYR A 406 0.52 25.80 -10.64
C TYR A 406 -0.89 25.79 -10.04
N ALA A 407 -1.04 25.97 -8.74
CA ALA A 407 -2.35 26.21 -8.13
C ALA A 407 -2.97 27.54 -8.63
N ASP A 408 -2.20 28.62 -8.68
CA ASP A 408 -2.64 29.94 -9.20
C ASP A 408 -3.00 29.84 -10.69
N MET A 409 -2.33 29.00 -11.47
CA MET A 409 -2.66 28.71 -12.88
C MET A 409 -3.97 27.94 -13.03
N GLY A 410 -4.41 27.18 -12.02
CA GLY A 410 -5.63 26.37 -12.01
C GLY A 410 -5.43 24.85 -12.08
N VAL A 411 -4.19 24.37 -12.01
CA VAL A 411 -3.85 22.95 -11.89
C VAL A 411 -4.46 22.37 -10.60
N LYS A 412 -4.87 21.09 -10.61
CA LYS A 412 -5.60 20.44 -9.52
C LYS A 412 -4.72 19.55 -8.63
N GLY A 413 -3.55 19.18 -9.08
CA GLY A 413 -2.67 18.32 -8.30
C GLY A 413 -1.44 17.85 -9.04
N PHE A 414 -0.68 17.00 -8.35
CA PHE A 414 0.54 16.41 -8.86
C PHE A 414 0.55 14.89 -8.68
N LYS A 415 1.15 14.19 -9.66
CA LYS A 415 1.71 12.86 -9.55
C LYS A 415 3.21 13.04 -9.37
N VAL A 416 3.74 12.72 -8.16
CA VAL A 416 5.17 12.87 -7.85
C VAL A 416 5.82 11.50 -7.86
N ASP A 417 6.89 11.33 -8.63
CA ASP A 417 7.46 10.05 -9.01
C ASP A 417 8.97 9.96 -8.78
N PHE A 418 9.52 8.73 -8.82
CA PHE A 418 10.95 8.44 -8.69
C PHE A 418 11.55 8.79 -7.33
N MET A 419 10.83 8.59 -6.22
CA MET A 419 11.41 8.62 -4.89
C MET A 419 12.40 7.46 -4.68
N ASP A 420 11.98 6.25 -5.01
CA ASP A 420 12.74 4.98 -5.00
C ASP A 420 13.52 4.70 -3.71
N ARG A 421 13.06 5.25 -2.60
CA ARG A 421 13.66 5.15 -1.27
C ARG A 421 12.59 5.30 -0.19
N ASP A 422 12.87 4.82 1.01
CA ASP A 422 12.06 5.01 2.22
C ASP A 422 12.90 5.22 3.50
N ASP A 423 14.13 5.74 3.35
CA ASP A 423 14.89 6.27 4.49
C ASP A 423 14.14 7.45 5.16
N GLN A 424 14.61 7.86 6.32
CA GLN A 424 13.95 8.92 7.09
C GLN A 424 13.70 10.21 6.30
N LEU A 425 14.62 10.63 5.43
CA LEU A 425 14.46 11.86 4.64
C LEU A 425 13.34 11.72 3.63
N MET A 426 13.20 10.55 3.01
CA MET A 426 12.18 10.30 2.00
C MET A 426 10.78 10.15 2.62
N THR A 427 10.63 9.44 3.73
CA THR A 427 9.36 9.37 4.44
C THR A 427 8.93 10.74 4.97
N ALA A 428 9.88 11.56 5.42
CA ALA A 428 9.62 12.96 5.79
C ALA A 428 9.20 13.81 4.58
N PHE A 429 9.79 13.57 3.40
CA PHE A 429 9.39 14.25 2.16
C PHE A 429 7.91 13.98 1.83
N ASN A 430 7.45 12.73 1.88
CA ASN A 430 6.05 12.38 1.58
C ASN A 430 5.07 13.20 2.43
N TYR A 431 5.34 13.36 3.73
CA TYR A 431 4.50 14.18 4.62
C TYR A 431 4.61 15.69 4.34
N ARG A 432 5.81 16.18 3.98
CA ARG A 432 6.00 17.60 3.60
C ARG A 432 5.31 17.93 2.28
N ALA A 433 5.41 17.04 1.29
CA ALA A 433 4.74 17.19 0.00
C ALA A 433 3.21 17.19 0.19
N ALA A 434 2.68 16.27 0.99
CA ALA A 434 1.26 16.20 1.32
C ALA A 434 0.76 17.51 1.98
N ALA A 435 1.50 18.01 2.97
CA ALA A 435 1.17 19.27 3.67
C ALA A 435 1.25 20.49 2.75
N MET A 436 2.28 20.55 1.88
CA MET A 436 2.46 21.64 0.94
C MET A 436 1.38 21.67 -0.14
N CYS A 437 1.07 20.50 -0.72
CA CYS A 437 -0.06 20.36 -1.64
C CYS A 437 -1.37 20.77 -0.97
N ALA A 438 -1.64 20.34 0.26
CA ALA A 438 -2.84 20.74 0.99
C ALA A 438 -2.93 22.24 1.23
N LYS A 439 -1.81 22.93 1.54
CA LYS A 439 -1.72 24.37 1.70
C LYS A 439 -2.25 25.12 0.47
N TYR A 440 -1.98 24.60 -0.72
CA TYR A 440 -2.39 25.18 -2.00
C TYR A 440 -3.61 24.49 -2.63
N LYS A 441 -4.31 23.62 -1.87
CA LYS A 441 -5.50 22.88 -2.32
C LYS A 441 -5.23 22.01 -3.56
N LEU A 442 -4.10 21.31 -3.56
CA LEU A 442 -3.69 20.39 -4.59
C LEU A 442 -3.82 18.94 -4.08
N ILE A 443 -4.40 18.06 -4.89
CA ILE A 443 -4.37 16.62 -4.64
C ILE A 443 -3.01 16.06 -5.02
N LEU A 444 -2.67 14.90 -4.43
CA LEU A 444 -1.36 14.29 -4.60
C LEU A 444 -1.51 12.78 -4.85
N ASP A 445 -0.75 12.28 -5.81
CA ASP A 445 -0.48 10.89 -6.08
C ASP A 445 1.03 10.64 -5.97
N LEU A 446 1.46 9.58 -5.30
CA LEU A 446 2.87 9.30 -5.03
C LEU A 446 3.30 8.03 -5.74
N HIS A 447 4.30 8.13 -6.61
CA HIS A 447 4.88 7.06 -7.41
C HIS A 447 6.36 6.81 -7.08
N GLY A 448 6.90 5.64 -7.47
CA GLY A 448 8.24 5.24 -7.05
C GLY A 448 8.38 5.25 -5.52
N THR A 449 7.33 4.91 -4.79
CA THR A 449 7.25 5.04 -3.33
C THR A 449 6.74 3.76 -2.67
N HIS A 450 6.93 3.67 -1.35
CA HIS A 450 6.41 2.57 -0.54
C HIS A 450 4.87 2.62 -0.41
N LYS A 451 4.26 1.52 0.12
CA LYS A 451 2.84 1.45 0.51
C LYS A 451 2.40 2.69 1.32
N PRO A 452 1.09 3.02 1.34
CA PRO A 452 0.55 4.23 2.00
C PRO A 452 0.93 4.42 3.47
N ALA A 453 1.03 3.36 4.24
CA ALA A 453 1.36 3.36 5.67
C ALA A 453 0.56 4.41 6.49
N GLY A 454 -0.70 4.67 6.10
CA GLY A 454 -1.63 5.57 6.80
C GLY A 454 -1.53 7.05 6.44
N LEU A 455 -0.63 7.47 5.55
CA LEU A 455 -0.50 8.88 5.14
C LEU A 455 -1.82 9.46 4.59
N ASN A 456 -2.59 8.67 3.85
CA ASN A 456 -3.89 9.06 3.31
C ASN A 456 -4.97 9.36 4.39
N ARG A 457 -4.81 8.89 5.63
CA ARG A 457 -5.64 9.31 6.76
C ARG A 457 -5.18 10.65 7.32
N THR A 458 -3.88 10.82 7.49
CA THR A 458 -3.27 12.03 8.06
C THR A 458 -3.40 13.22 7.11
N TYR A 459 -3.26 12.98 5.81
CA TYR A 459 -3.42 13.94 4.73
C TYR A 459 -4.34 13.38 3.65
N PRO A 460 -5.68 13.55 3.78
CA PRO A 460 -6.66 13.03 2.82
C PRO A 460 -6.54 13.56 1.38
N ASN A 461 -5.74 14.58 1.14
CA ASN A 461 -5.40 15.07 -0.20
C ASN A 461 -4.38 14.16 -0.94
N VAL A 462 -3.73 13.22 -0.25
CA VAL A 462 -2.97 12.15 -0.90
C VAL A 462 -3.95 11.04 -1.25
N LEU A 463 -4.41 11.06 -2.48
CA LEU A 463 -5.49 10.17 -2.92
C LEU A 463 -4.99 8.80 -3.37
N ASN A 464 -3.75 8.73 -3.88
CA ASN A 464 -3.24 7.46 -4.37
C ASN A 464 -1.74 7.29 -4.17
N PHE A 465 -1.28 6.05 -4.32
CA PHE A 465 0.10 5.62 -4.15
C PHE A 465 0.40 4.47 -5.11
N GLU A 466 1.59 4.44 -5.69
CA GLU A 466 2.07 3.27 -6.37
C GLU A 466 2.55 2.17 -5.38
N GLY A 467 3.83 1.82 -5.36
CA GLY A 467 4.34 0.71 -4.55
C GLY A 467 3.62 -0.60 -4.88
N VAL A 468 3.26 -0.81 -6.12
CA VAL A 468 2.53 -1.96 -6.67
C VAL A 468 3.08 -2.29 -8.05
N ASN A 469 3.21 -3.58 -8.40
CA ASN A 469 3.54 -3.98 -9.77
C ASN A 469 2.29 -3.80 -10.66
N GLY A 470 1.97 -2.53 -10.97
CA GLY A 470 0.77 -2.12 -11.68
C GLY A 470 0.67 -2.64 -13.12
N LEU A 471 -0.48 -2.39 -13.75
CA LEU A 471 -0.70 -2.80 -15.15
C LEU A 471 0.30 -2.12 -16.10
N GLU A 472 0.84 -0.97 -15.72
CA GLU A 472 1.87 -0.28 -16.52
C GLU A 472 3.07 -1.17 -16.84
N GLN A 473 3.43 -2.09 -15.95
CA GLN A 473 4.50 -3.06 -16.16
C GLN A 473 4.28 -3.96 -17.38
N MET A 474 3.02 -4.12 -17.83
CA MET A 474 2.71 -4.89 -19.03
C MET A 474 3.17 -4.22 -20.33
N LYS A 475 3.63 -2.98 -20.29
CA LYS A 475 4.25 -2.28 -21.41
C LYS A 475 5.57 -2.93 -21.86
N TRP A 476 6.31 -3.54 -20.89
CA TRP A 476 7.65 -4.12 -21.13
C TRP A 476 7.90 -5.47 -20.47
N SER A 477 7.06 -5.92 -19.56
CA SER A 477 7.29 -7.19 -18.86
C SER A 477 7.26 -8.38 -19.80
N PRO A 478 8.19 -9.35 -19.67
CA PRO A 478 8.15 -10.56 -20.47
C PRO A 478 6.91 -11.39 -20.18
N ALA A 479 6.53 -12.28 -21.09
CA ALA A 479 5.37 -13.16 -20.96
C ALA A 479 5.46 -14.14 -19.78
N SER A 480 6.64 -14.29 -19.18
CA SER A 480 6.84 -15.09 -17.95
C SER A 480 6.35 -14.41 -16.67
N VAL A 481 6.10 -13.09 -16.70
CA VAL A 481 5.47 -12.38 -15.59
C VAL A 481 3.97 -12.69 -15.60
N ASP A 482 3.48 -13.25 -14.52
CA ASP A 482 2.07 -13.63 -14.36
C ASP A 482 1.30 -12.52 -13.61
N GLN A 483 0.83 -11.53 -14.38
CA GLN A 483 0.04 -10.42 -13.83
C GLN A 483 -1.33 -10.90 -13.33
N VAL A 484 -1.91 -11.91 -13.96
CA VAL A 484 -3.21 -12.47 -13.55
C VAL A 484 -3.13 -13.11 -12.16
N LYS A 485 -2.02 -13.83 -11.89
CA LYS A 485 -1.76 -14.38 -10.56
C LYS A 485 -1.50 -13.29 -9.53
N TYR A 486 -0.75 -12.25 -9.93
CA TYR A 486 -0.45 -11.10 -9.06
C TYR A 486 -1.73 -10.36 -8.66
N ASP A 487 -2.64 -10.12 -9.58
CA ASP A 487 -3.88 -9.37 -9.33
C ASP A 487 -4.81 -10.04 -8.31
N VAL A 488 -4.76 -11.36 -8.16
CA VAL A 488 -5.54 -12.10 -7.15
C VAL A 488 -4.75 -12.30 -5.84
N MET A 489 -3.49 -11.79 -5.79
CA MET A 489 -2.69 -11.72 -4.56
C MET A 489 -2.84 -10.37 -3.86
N ILE A 490 -2.79 -9.27 -4.61
CA ILE A 490 -2.65 -7.94 -4.04
C ILE A 490 -3.85 -7.42 -3.22
N PRO A 491 -5.09 -7.87 -3.40
CA PRO A 491 -6.18 -7.54 -2.48
C PRO A 491 -5.94 -8.02 -1.04
N PHE A 492 -5.18 -9.11 -0.88
CA PHE A 492 -4.84 -9.73 0.41
C PHE A 492 -3.47 -9.32 0.94
N THR A 493 -2.71 -8.57 0.16
CA THR A 493 -1.35 -8.14 0.48
C THR A 493 -1.23 -6.62 0.34
N ARG A 494 -0.77 -6.10 -0.80
CA ARG A 494 -0.50 -4.67 -1.02
C ARG A 494 -1.68 -3.75 -0.64
N GLN A 495 -2.92 -4.10 -1.02
CA GLN A 495 -4.10 -3.28 -0.78
C GLN A 495 -4.52 -3.22 0.69
N VAL A 496 -4.09 -4.15 1.53
CA VAL A 496 -4.31 -4.13 2.99
C VAL A 496 -3.69 -2.88 3.63
N SER A 497 -2.64 -2.33 3.01
CA SER A 497 -2.02 -1.07 3.46
C SER A 497 -2.70 0.19 2.94
N GLY A 498 -3.68 0.08 2.03
CA GLY A 498 -4.44 1.22 1.50
C GLY A 498 -4.43 1.32 -0.03
N PRO A 499 -4.89 2.44 -0.60
CA PRO A 499 -5.11 2.62 -2.03
C PRO A 499 -3.86 2.38 -2.87
N MET A 500 -4.08 2.03 -4.13
CA MET A 500 -2.98 1.77 -5.08
C MET A 500 -3.32 2.28 -6.48
N ASP A 501 -2.38 2.97 -7.10
CA ASP A 501 -2.45 3.35 -8.50
C ASP A 501 -2.02 2.18 -9.39
N TYR A 502 -2.96 1.27 -9.62
CA TYR A 502 -2.74 0.05 -10.41
C TYR A 502 -2.82 0.30 -11.92
N THR A 503 -3.46 1.37 -12.36
CA THR A 503 -3.61 1.77 -13.77
C THR A 503 -4.40 0.79 -14.65
N GLN A 504 -5.52 0.25 -14.14
CA GLN A 504 -6.38 -0.68 -14.88
C GLN A 504 -7.16 -0.01 -16.03
N GLY A 505 -7.82 -0.82 -16.86
CA GLY A 505 -8.75 -0.38 -17.89
C GLY A 505 -8.30 -0.66 -19.33
N ALA A 506 -7.34 -1.56 -19.54
CA ALA A 506 -6.90 -1.92 -20.88
C ALA A 506 -8.03 -2.49 -21.75
N MET A 507 -8.16 -1.97 -22.96
CA MET A 507 -9.09 -2.44 -23.98
C MET A 507 -8.48 -3.50 -24.90
N ARG A 508 -7.16 -3.69 -24.86
CA ARG A 508 -6.46 -4.83 -25.47
C ARG A 508 -6.23 -5.89 -24.40
N ASN A 509 -6.88 -7.05 -24.55
CA ASN A 509 -6.90 -8.09 -23.54
C ASN A 509 -6.39 -9.40 -24.12
N ALA A 510 -5.31 -9.94 -23.56
CA ALA A 510 -4.65 -11.15 -24.03
C ALA A 510 -5.00 -12.36 -23.15
N SER A 511 -5.56 -13.41 -23.74
CA SER A 511 -5.67 -14.71 -23.09
C SER A 511 -4.29 -15.32 -22.88
N LYS A 512 -4.20 -16.36 -22.02
CA LYS A 512 -2.94 -17.01 -21.67
C LYS A 512 -2.19 -17.49 -22.95
N GLY A 513 -0.94 -17.07 -23.07
CA GLY A 513 -0.08 -17.42 -24.23
C GLY A 513 -0.20 -16.46 -25.42
N ASN A 514 -1.13 -15.49 -25.41
CA ASN A 514 -1.28 -14.49 -26.47
C ASN A 514 -0.72 -13.11 -26.07
N TYR A 515 -0.29 -12.96 -24.82
CA TYR A 515 0.34 -11.72 -24.36
C TYR A 515 1.79 -11.63 -24.87
N TYR A 516 2.15 -10.42 -25.34
CA TYR A 516 3.53 -10.00 -25.58
C TYR A 516 3.68 -8.51 -25.22
N PRO A 517 4.85 -8.10 -24.71
CA PRO A 517 5.07 -6.68 -24.39
C PRO A 517 5.13 -5.85 -25.68
N CYS A 518 4.43 -4.71 -25.67
CA CYS A 518 4.46 -3.75 -26.74
C CYS A 518 4.43 -2.34 -26.17
N ASN A 519 5.49 -1.57 -26.41
CA ASN A 519 5.65 -0.26 -25.78
C ASN A 519 4.60 0.76 -26.24
N SER A 520 4.26 0.78 -27.54
CA SER A 520 3.35 1.78 -28.11
C SER A 520 1.87 1.35 -28.08
N GLU A 521 1.59 0.05 -28.03
CA GLU A 521 0.24 -0.51 -28.03
C GLU A 521 0.13 -1.64 -27.01
N PRO A 522 0.34 -1.34 -25.72
CA PRO A 522 0.38 -2.37 -24.69
C PRO A 522 -0.96 -3.06 -24.50
N MET A 523 -0.93 -4.21 -23.85
CA MET A 523 -2.12 -5.03 -23.60
C MET A 523 -2.07 -5.60 -22.16
N SER A 524 -3.24 -5.87 -21.59
CA SER A 524 -3.35 -6.61 -20.35
C SER A 524 -3.30 -8.11 -20.58
N GLN A 525 -2.90 -8.88 -19.57
CA GLN A 525 -3.21 -10.29 -19.45
C GLN A 525 -4.64 -10.48 -18.89
N GLY A 526 -5.31 -11.57 -19.27
CA GLY A 526 -6.68 -11.89 -18.84
C GLY A 526 -7.77 -11.30 -19.73
N THR A 527 -9.01 -11.29 -19.23
CA THR A 527 -10.19 -10.90 -20.03
C THR A 527 -10.59 -9.43 -19.88
N ARG A 528 -11.50 -8.97 -20.76
CA ARG A 528 -12.15 -7.68 -20.66
C ARG A 528 -12.91 -7.53 -19.34
N CYS A 529 -13.70 -8.52 -18.98
CA CYS A 529 -14.48 -8.48 -17.74
C CYS A 529 -13.60 -8.43 -16.49
N ARG A 530 -12.40 -9.02 -16.53
CA ARG A 530 -11.39 -8.80 -15.51
C ARG A 530 -11.04 -7.33 -15.37
N GLN A 531 -10.72 -6.62 -16.47
CA GLN A 531 -10.37 -5.21 -16.43
C GLN A 531 -11.51 -4.34 -15.88
N LEU A 532 -12.76 -4.65 -16.20
CA LEU A 532 -13.93 -3.96 -15.64
C LEU A 532 -14.07 -4.25 -14.14
N ALA A 533 -13.88 -5.51 -13.73
CA ALA A 533 -13.97 -5.91 -12.32
C ALA A 533 -12.92 -5.22 -11.44
N LEU A 534 -11.71 -4.93 -11.97
CA LEU A 534 -10.64 -4.27 -11.21
C LEU A 534 -11.03 -2.88 -10.69
N TYR A 535 -11.94 -2.17 -11.36
CA TYR A 535 -12.48 -0.89 -10.86
C TYR A 535 -13.33 -1.04 -9.58
N VAL A 536 -13.81 -2.25 -9.31
CA VAL A 536 -14.58 -2.56 -8.09
C VAL A 536 -13.71 -3.26 -7.05
N VAL A 537 -12.83 -4.17 -7.48
CA VAL A 537 -11.97 -4.96 -6.58
C VAL A 537 -10.86 -4.11 -5.97
N PHE A 538 -10.21 -3.26 -6.77
CA PHE A 538 -9.11 -2.43 -6.30
C PHE A 538 -9.61 -1.11 -5.71
N GLU A 539 -8.87 -0.63 -4.72
CA GLU A 539 -9.11 0.66 -4.10
C GLU A 539 -8.19 1.71 -4.74
N SER A 540 -8.81 2.69 -5.39
CA SER A 540 -8.09 3.73 -6.10
C SER A 540 -8.95 5.00 -6.19
N PRO A 541 -8.92 5.86 -5.14
CA PRO A 541 -9.69 7.11 -5.13
C PRO A 541 -9.30 8.09 -6.24
N PHE A 542 -8.11 7.93 -6.80
CA PHE A 542 -7.60 8.69 -7.94
C PHE A 542 -7.10 7.71 -8.99
N ASN A 543 -7.97 7.37 -9.95
CA ASN A 543 -7.83 6.17 -10.77
C ASN A 543 -7.39 6.51 -12.19
N MET A 544 -6.18 6.10 -12.58
CA MET A 544 -5.64 6.27 -13.93
C MET A 544 -6.30 5.29 -14.90
N LEU A 545 -6.84 5.81 -16.01
CA LEU A 545 -7.32 5.04 -17.15
C LEU A 545 -6.16 4.84 -18.12
N CYS A 546 -5.66 3.63 -18.26
CA CYS A 546 -4.42 3.37 -18.98
C CYS A 546 -4.54 3.40 -20.51
N ASP A 547 -5.72 3.16 -21.09
CA ASP A 547 -5.85 3.03 -22.55
C ASP A 547 -6.13 4.37 -23.25
N THR A 548 -6.03 4.37 -24.57
CA THR A 548 -6.21 5.57 -25.39
C THR A 548 -7.69 5.92 -25.54
N PRO A 549 -8.02 7.22 -25.63
CA PRO A 549 -9.37 7.65 -26.01
C PRO A 549 -9.92 6.92 -27.23
N SER A 550 -9.11 6.67 -28.27
CA SER A 550 -9.54 5.95 -29.45
C SER A 550 -10.01 4.52 -29.16
N ASN A 551 -9.30 3.79 -28.28
CA ASN A 551 -9.69 2.43 -27.90
C ASN A 551 -10.95 2.44 -27.01
N TYR A 552 -11.05 3.36 -26.07
CA TYR A 552 -12.26 3.52 -25.25
C TYR A 552 -13.49 3.85 -26.09
N MET A 553 -13.37 4.74 -27.07
CA MET A 553 -14.49 5.12 -27.93
C MET A 553 -14.96 3.99 -28.88
N ARG A 554 -14.11 3.01 -29.18
CA ARG A 554 -14.49 1.78 -29.91
C ARG A 554 -15.26 0.78 -29.07
N GLU A 555 -15.18 0.91 -27.73
CA GLU A 555 -15.78 -0.01 -26.75
C GLU A 555 -16.74 0.75 -25.84
N PRO A 556 -17.80 1.40 -26.38
CA PRO A 556 -18.63 2.35 -25.64
C PRO A 556 -19.36 1.72 -24.45
N GLU A 557 -19.69 0.43 -24.51
CA GLU A 557 -20.35 -0.30 -23.43
C GLU A 557 -19.42 -0.51 -22.23
N SER A 558 -18.18 -0.95 -22.47
CA SER A 558 -17.15 -1.07 -21.45
C SER A 558 -16.75 0.30 -20.89
N THR A 559 -16.59 1.30 -21.76
CA THR A 559 -16.23 2.67 -21.38
C THR A 559 -17.35 3.31 -20.53
N GLY A 560 -18.60 3.09 -20.88
CA GLY A 560 -19.74 3.55 -20.10
C GLY A 560 -19.77 2.98 -18.69
N PHE A 561 -19.42 1.70 -18.50
CA PHE A 561 -19.27 1.10 -17.17
C PHE A 561 -18.13 1.76 -16.39
N ILE A 562 -16.93 1.91 -17.00
CA ILE A 562 -15.79 2.55 -16.36
C ILE A 562 -16.10 3.98 -15.97
N ALA A 563 -16.73 4.75 -16.85
CA ALA A 563 -17.13 6.14 -16.59
C ALA A 563 -18.07 6.27 -15.39
N ASP A 564 -18.94 5.29 -15.19
CA ASP A 564 -20.02 5.29 -14.20
C ASP A 564 -19.59 4.76 -12.81
N VAL A 565 -18.57 3.88 -12.74
CA VAL A 565 -18.07 3.35 -11.47
C VAL A 565 -17.45 4.46 -10.62
N PRO A 566 -17.87 4.63 -9.35
CA PRO A 566 -17.23 5.58 -8.43
C PRO A 566 -15.80 5.17 -8.07
N THR A 567 -15.02 6.13 -7.60
CA THR A 567 -13.66 5.88 -7.08
C THR A 567 -13.57 5.86 -5.55
N VAL A 568 -14.65 6.27 -4.87
CA VAL A 568 -14.80 6.23 -3.40
C VAL A 568 -16.15 5.62 -3.03
N TRP A 569 -16.23 5.05 -1.83
CA TRP A 569 -17.32 4.18 -1.44
C TRP A 569 -17.90 4.51 -0.07
N ASP A 570 -19.20 4.32 0.09
CA ASP A 570 -19.84 4.41 1.40
C ASP A 570 -19.69 3.12 2.20
N GLU A 571 -19.56 1.98 1.48
CA GLU A 571 -19.45 0.65 2.08
C GLU A 571 -18.71 -0.30 1.13
N SER A 572 -17.91 -1.20 1.70
CA SER A 572 -17.23 -2.28 0.96
C SER A 572 -17.31 -3.58 1.73
N ILE A 573 -17.65 -4.66 1.04
CA ILE A 573 -17.78 -6.01 1.57
C ILE A 573 -16.98 -6.96 0.68
N VAL A 574 -16.05 -7.72 1.25
CA VAL A 574 -15.45 -8.87 0.56
C VAL A 574 -16.40 -10.05 0.72
N LEU A 575 -17.11 -10.40 -0.33
CA LEU A 575 -18.12 -11.46 -0.30
C LEU A 575 -17.48 -12.84 -0.20
N ASP A 576 -16.45 -13.07 -0.99
CA ASP A 576 -15.69 -14.32 -1.02
C ASP A 576 -14.28 -14.10 -1.56
N GLY A 577 -13.33 -14.97 -1.25
CA GLY A 577 -11.99 -14.88 -1.79
C GLY A 577 -11.02 -15.87 -1.18
N LYS A 578 -10.02 -16.24 -2.00
CA LYS A 578 -8.89 -17.05 -1.60
C LYS A 578 -7.62 -16.47 -2.20
N MET A 579 -6.70 -16.10 -1.34
CA MET A 579 -5.46 -15.43 -1.72
C MET A 579 -4.71 -16.18 -2.82
N GLY A 580 -4.43 -15.48 -3.91
CA GLY A 580 -3.76 -16.04 -5.08
C GLY A 580 -4.66 -16.93 -5.97
N GLU A 581 -5.96 -17.02 -5.72
CA GLU A 581 -6.87 -17.80 -6.54
C GLU A 581 -8.00 -16.92 -7.12
N TYR A 582 -8.78 -16.24 -6.28
CA TYR A 582 -9.89 -15.39 -6.69
C TYR A 582 -10.32 -14.44 -5.58
N ILE A 583 -11.10 -13.42 -5.95
CA ILE A 583 -11.79 -12.55 -5.00
C ILE A 583 -13.08 -12.00 -5.61
N VAL A 584 -14.09 -11.79 -4.76
CA VAL A 584 -15.35 -11.13 -5.08
C VAL A 584 -15.62 -10.03 -4.07
N THR A 585 -15.79 -8.81 -4.53
CA THR A 585 -16.01 -7.64 -3.68
C THR A 585 -17.28 -6.91 -4.11
N ALA A 586 -18.12 -6.55 -3.15
CA ALA A 586 -19.27 -5.66 -3.33
C ALA A 586 -18.99 -4.29 -2.70
N ARG A 587 -19.36 -3.21 -3.40
CA ARG A 587 -19.16 -1.83 -2.92
C ARG A 587 -20.38 -0.99 -3.21
N ARG A 588 -20.73 -0.08 -2.30
CA ARG A 588 -21.89 0.81 -2.43
C ARG A 588 -21.45 2.27 -2.49
N SER A 589 -22.10 3.00 -3.39
CA SER A 589 -22.07 4.46 -3.43
C SER A 589 -23.48 4.98 -3.61
N GLY A 590 -23.97 5.76 -2.66
CA GLY A 590 -25.36 6.14 -2.57
C GLY A 590 -26.28 4.91 -2.50
N ASN A 591 -27.19 4.80 -3.47
CA ASN A 591 -28.14 3.68 -3.58
C ASN A 591 -27.71 2.60 -4.57
N VAL A 592 -26.51 2.72 -5.18
CA VAL A 592 -26.02 1.82 -6.23
C VAL A 592 -24.95 0.92 -5.66
N TRP A 593 -25.12 -0.39 -5.89
CA TRP A 593 -24.09 -1.38 -5.58
C TRP A 593 -23.32 -1.78 -6.83
N TYR A 594 -22.05 -2.04 -6.66
CA TYR A 594 -21.15 -2.59 -7.67
C TYR A 594 -20.51 -3.85 -7.12
N VAL A 595 -20.50 -4.94 -7.91
CA VAL A 595 -19.84 -6.18 -7.53
C VAL A 595 -18.80 -6.52 -8.60
N GLY A 596 -17.57 -6.77 -8.18
CA GLY A 596 -16.51 -7.22 -9.07
C GLY A 596 -15.93 -8.54 -8.59
N GLY A 597 -15.66 -9.45 -9.52
CA GLY A 597 -15.00 -10.71 -9.23
C GLY A 597 -13.93 -11.02 -10.27
N ILE A 598 -12.77 -11.52 -9.82
CA ILE A 598 -11.64 -11.92 -10.66
C ILE A 598 -11.10 -13.28 -10.22
N THR A 599 -10.55 -14.05 -11.17
CA THR A 599 -9.91 -15.35 -10.91
C THR A 599 -8.48 -15.40 -11.46
N ASP A 600 -7.66 -16.35 -11.01
CA ASP A 600 -6.38 -16.68 -11.63
C ASP A 600 -6.58 -17.37 -13.00
N TRP A 601 -5.55 -18.06 -13.53
CA TRP A 601 -5.69 -18.80 -14.79
C TRP A 601 -6.54 -20.07 -14.69
N THR A 602 -7.20 -20.32 -13.56
CA THR A 602 -8.16 -21.41 -13.38
C THR A 602 -9.57 -20.89 -13.63
N ALA A 603 -10.29 -21.50 -14.56
CA ALA A 603 -11.71 -21.21 -14.75
C ALA A 603 -12.50 -21.57 -13.50
N ARG A 604 -13.46 -20.73 -13.11
CA ARG A 604 -14.26 -20.91 -11.89
C ARG A 604 -15.71 -20.58 -12.12
N ASP A 605 -16.59 -21.32 -11.43
CA ASP A 605 -17.98 -20.94 -11.26
C ASP A 605 -18.12 -20.31 -9.88
N ILE A 606 -18.46 -19.03 -9.85
CA ILE A 606 -18.64 -18.25 -8.63
C ILE A 606 -20.14 -18.13 -8.35
N GLU A 607 -20.55 -18.34 -7.09
CA GLU A 607 -21.89 -18.01 -6.62
C GLU A 607 -21.85 -16.71 -5.82
N VAL A 608 -22.49 -15.66 -6.33
CA VAL A 608 -22.65 -14.39 -5.63
C VAL A 608 -23.93 -14.43 -4.81
N ASP A 609 -23.79 -14.46 -3.48
CA ASP A 609 -24.90 -14.33 -2.55
C ASP A 609 -25.28 -12.85 -2.42
N CYS A 610 -26.52 -12.51 -2.80
CA CYS A 610 -27.02 -11.14 -2.82
C CYS A 610 -27.63 -10.70 -1.48
N SER A 611 -27.40 -11.42 -0.38
CA SER A 611 -27.99 -11.14 0.96
C SER A 611 -27.61 -9.76 1.54
N PHE A 612 -26.59 -9.09 0.98
CA PHE A 612 -26.22 -7.71 1.33
C PHE A 612 -27.21 -6.66 0.80
N LEU A 613 -28.11 -7.02 -0.11
CA LEU A 613 -29.15 -6.13 -0.65
C LEU A 613 -30.34 -6.02 0.31
N GLY A 614 -31.09 -4.92 0.21
CA GLY A 614 -32.37 -4.74 0.92
C GLY A 614 -33.55 -5.51 0.29
N ASP A 615 -34.71 -5.48 0.97
CA ASP A 615 -35.91 -6.24 0.61
C ASP A 615 -36.67 -5.63 -0.56
N LYS A 616 -36.06 -5.41 -1.71
CA LYS A 616 -36.69 -4.98 -2.95
C LYS A 616 -36.15 -5.74 -4.15
N THR A 617 -36.79 -5.60 -5.29
CA THR A 617 -36.25 -6.07 -6.56
C THR A 617 -35.36 -4.96 -7.13
N TYR A 618 -34.20 -5.33 -7.59
CA TYR A 618 -33.19 -4.44 -8.18
C TYR A 618 -33.04 -4.76 -9.67
N ASP A 619 -32.93 -3.74 -10.49
CA ASP A 619 -32.43 -3.89 -11.86
C ASP A 619 -30.92 -3.89 -11.84
N ALA A 620 -30.30 -4.81 -12.57
CA ALA A 620 -28.87 -4.95 -12.60
C ALA A 620 -28.32 -5.17 -14.01
N THR A 621 -27.11 -4.64 -14.25
CA THR A 621 -26.34 -4.84 -15.49
C THR A 621 -25.14 -5.70 -15.16
N LEU A 622 -25.05 -6.87 -15.79
CA LEU A 622 -23.99 -7.86 -15.60
C LEU A 622 -23.08 -7.92 -16.82
N PHE A 623 -21.80 -7.62 -16.63
CA PHE A 623 -20.72 -7.91 -17.58
C PHE A 623 -20.04 -9.21 -17.14
N LYS A 624 -20.03 -10.22 -18.00
CA LYS A 624 -19.42 -11.53 -17.71
C LYS A 624 -18.64 -12.05 -18.91
N ASP A 625 -17.67 -12.88 -18.65
CA ASP A 625 -16.88 -13.53 -19.69
C ASP A 625 -17.76 -14.27 -20.70
N GLY A 626 -17.48 -14.11 -21.98
CA GLY A 626 -18.14 -14.81 -23.08
C GLY A 626 -17.67 -16.27 -23.18
N ALA A 627 -18.38 -17.05 -23.97
CA ALA A 627 -18.08 -18.48 -24.15
C ALA A 627 -16.67 -18.76 -24.72
N ASN A 628 -16.08 -17.80 -25.42
CA ASN A 628 -14.74 -17.89 -26.03
C ASN A 628 -13.69 -17.01 -25.33
N ALA A 629 -13.98 -16.44 -24.16
CA ALA A 629 -13.07 -15.55 -23.43
C ALA A 629 -11.70 -16.19 -23.12
N HIS A 630 -11.65 -17.50 -22.94
CA HIS A 630 -10.41 -18.28 -22.78
C HIS A 630 -9.47 -18.23 -24.01
N ARG A 631 -9.97 -17.85 -25.17
CA ARG A 631 -9.22 -17.71 -26.44
C ARG A 631 -9.17 -16.27 -26.94
N ILE A 632 -10.23 -15.51 -26.73
CA ILE A 632 -10.42 -14.13 -27.16
C ILE A 632 -10.72 -13.30 -25.93
N GLY A 633 -9.69 -12.71 -25.29
CA GLY A 633 -9.83 -12.01 -24.00
C GLY A 633 -10.89 -10.90 -23.97
N ARG A 634 -11.23 -10.32 -25.13
CA ARG A 634 -12.27 -9.31 -25.28
C ARG A 634 -13.70 -9.88 -25.47
N ASP A 635 -13.88 -11.21 -25.51
CA ASP A 635 -15.21 -11.84 -25.64
C ASP A 635 -15.96 -11.74 -24.30
N TYR A 636 -17.04 -10.97 -24.28
CA TYR A 636 -17.89 -10.80 -23.10
C TYR A 636 -19.35 -10.66 -23.48
N LYS A 637 -20.21 -10.76 -22.48
CA LYS A 637 -21.63 -10.47 -22.58
C LYS A 637 -22.03 -9.41 -21.57
N CYS A 638 -22.89 -8.49 -22.00
CA CYS A 638 -23.59 -7.52 -21.16
C CYS A 638 -25.06 -7.90 -21.10
N GLU A 639 -25.57 -8.17 -19.91
CA GLU A 639 -26.95 -8.66 -19.70
C GLU A 639 -27.67 -7.79 -18.66
N SER A 640 -28.95 -7.46 -18.94
CA SER A 640 -29.85 -6.86 -17.94
C SER A 640 -30.57 -7.99 -17.21
N ILE A 641 -30.49 -7.98 -15.88
CA ILE A 641 -31.10 -9.00 -15.01
C ILE A 641 -31.84 -8.33 -13.86
N ARG A 642 -32.77 -9.06 -13.25
CA ARG A 642 -33.43 -8.66 -12.01
C ARG A 642 -33.00 -9.55 -10.86
N ILE A 643 -32.67 -8.95 -9.73
CA ILE A 643 -32.21 -9.64 -8.54
C ILE A 643 -32.88 -9.12 -7.27
N LYS A 644 -32.81 -9.97 -6.24
CA LYS A 644 -33.29 -9.66 -4.88
C LYS A 644 -32.24 -10.09 -3.88
N ASN A 645 -32.44 -9.79 -2.61
CA ASN A 645 -31.54 -10.21 -1.51
C ASN A 645 -31.45 -11.73 -1.33
N ASP A 646 -32.44 -12.51 -1.79
CA ASP A 646 -32.40 -13.99 -1.78
C ASP A 646 -31.81 -14.61 -3.04
N SER A 647 -31.39 -13.79 -4.00
CA SER A 647 -30.79 -14.26 -5.25
C SER A 647 -29.39 -14.79 -5.05
N LYS A 648 -29.08 -15.91 -5.72
CA LYS A 648 -27.75 -16.50 -5.81
C LYS A 648 -27.37 -16.56 -7.28
N LEU A 649 -26.45 -15.69 -7.68
CA LEU A 649 -26.03 -15.58 -9.08
C LEU A 649 -24.86 -16.52 -9.34
N LYS A 650 -25.03 -17.49 -10.24
CA LYS A 650 -23.93 -18.34 -10.72
C LYS A 650 -23.31 -17.70 -11.95
N ILE A 651 -22.03 -17.35 -11.84
CA ILE A 651 -21.29 -16.66 -12.89
C ILE A 651 -20.03 -17.47 -13.20
N HIS A 652 -19.88 -17.84 -14.48
CA HIS A 652 -18.68 -18.51 -14.96
C HIS A 652 -17.61 -17.50 -15.31
N LEU A 653 -16.39 -17.69 -14.79
CA LEU A 653 -15.19 -16.93 -15.10
C LEU A 653 -14.25 -17.81 -15.94
N ALA A 654 -13.83 -17.30 -17.08
CA ALA A 654 -12.82 -17.93 -17.92
C ALA A 654 -11.44 -17.89 -17.23
N PRO A 655 -10.43 -18.67 -17.70
CA PRO A 655 -9.05 -18.53 -17.21
C PRO A 655 -8.55 -17.07 -17.33
N GLY A 656 -8.10 -16.49 -16.22
CA GLY A 656 -7.75 -15.06 -16.14
C GLY A 656 -8.94 -14.12 -16.28
N GLY A 657 -10.13 -14.63 -16.01
CA GLY A 657 -11.40 -13.95 -16.23
C GLY A 657 -11.92 -13.14 -15.07
N GLY A 658 -13.12 -12.60 -15.28
CA GLY A 658 -13.84 -11.83 -14.28
C GLY A 658 -15.26 -11.52 -14.64
N PHE A 659 -15.93 -10.80 -13.75
CA PHE A 659 -17.24 -10.20 -13.99
C PHE A 659 -17.38 -8.87 -13.27
N ALA A 660 -18.21 -8.00 -13.81
CA ALA A 660 -18.61 -6.76 -13.14
C ALA A 660 -20.12 -6.63 -13.17
N LEU A 661 -20.71 -6.21 -12.05
CA LEU A 661 -22.15 -6.09 -11.87
C LEU A 661 -22.48 -4.73 -11.27
N LYS A 662 -23.43 -4.01 -11.86
CA LYS A 662 -23.98 -2.77 -11.34
C LYS A 662 -25.45 -3.00 -10.98
N ILE A 663 -25.87 -2.63 -9.76
CA ILE A 663 -27.19 -2.90 -9.18
C ILE A 663 -27.85 -1.57 -8.76
N LYS A 664 -29.03 -1.27 -9.29
CA LYS A 664 -29.75 0.00 -9.03
C LYS A 664 -31.07 -0.18 -8.31
#